data_b01117493193d4f58ddda48c75551a8c
#
_entry.id   b01117493193d4f58ddda48c75551a8c
#
_cell.length_a   1.000
_cell.length_b   1.000
_cell.length_c   1.000
_cell.angle_alpha   90.00
_cell.angle_beta   90.00
_cell.angle_gamma   90.00
#
_symmetry.space_group_name_H-M   'P 1'
#
loop_
_entity.id
_entity.type
_entity.pdbx_description
1 polymer ?
#
loop_
_entity_poly.entity_id
_entity_poly.type
_entity_poly.pdbx_seq_one_letter_code
_entity_poly.pdbx_strand_id
1 'polypeptide(L)'
;MKHSLALSLLATLVATTVHAATVDLRVLETTDLHSNMMDFDYYKDTPTDKFGLVRTASLIHAAREQATNSVLVDNGDLIQGSPLGDYMAAKGLKAGDVHPVYQAMNTLDYSVGNIGNHEFNYGLDYLHKALSGAKFPYVNANVLDAKTGKPLFTPYHIENKSVTDRDGKQHTLRIGYIGFVPPQVMVWDKANLTGKVTVEDITESAKKWVPEMRKQGADLVIVIPHSGLSAEPYKAMAENSVYYLSQIPEVDAIMFGHAHAVFPSNDFANIKGADIKQGTLNGVPAVMPGQWGDHLGVVDFTLNNDSGTWKVEQAKAEARPIYDKAQKKSLAAEDDKLVKVLSDAHQNTREFVSKPIGKSADNMYSYLSLIQDDPTVQIVNNAQRAYVEHFIQGDPDLADIPVLSAAAPFKAGGRKNDPASYVEVEKGQLTFRNAADLYLYPNTLVVVKVNGQQVQEWLECSAGQFKQIDTSKREPQSLLNWDGFRTYNFDVIDGVNYQIDVTQPARYDSECALINDKSHRIKGLTFNGKPIDPKATFLIATNNYRAYGEKFAGTGEKYVAFASPDENRSVLAAYISAETQKSGEVKPQADNNWRLAPIVSDTPLDIRFETSPSEKATAFIKEKAQYPMTSVGNDETGFAVYRLDLQHAK
;
A
#
# COMPACT_ATOMS: atom_id res chain seq x y z
N MET A 1 -0.78 -53.71 86.68
CA MET A 1 -1.83 -53.27 85.73
C MET A 1 -1.33 -52.00 85.06
N LYS A 2 -0.84 -52.09 83.79
CA LYS A 2 -0.31 -50.99 83.00
C LYS A 2 -1.31 -50.71 81.87
N HIS A 3 -1.96 -49.52 81.89
CA HIS A 3 -2.80 -49.05 80.76
C HIS A 3 -1.96 -48.31 79.78
N SER A 4 -1.88 -48.83 78.57
CA SER A 4 -1.29 -48.17 77.42
C SER A 4 -2.41 -47.39 76.71
N LEU A 5 -2.31 -46.05 76.68
CA LEU A 5 -3.12 -45.18 75.81
C LEU A 5 -2.47 -45.15 74.44
N ALA A 6 -3.20 -45.64 73.45
CA ALA A 6 -2.81 -45.45 72.02
C ALA A 6 -3.45 -44.18 71.55
N LEU A 7 -2.63 -43.18 71.19
CA LEU A 7 -3.04 -41.94 70.52
C LEU A 7 -3.06 -42.20 68.97
N SER A 8 -4.29 -42.23 68.41
CA SER A 8 -4.46 -42.28 66.94
C SER A 8 -4.35 -40.86 66.35
N LEU A 9 -3.27 -40.60 65.61
CA LEU A 9 -3.13 -39.36 64.81
C LEU A 9 -3.94 -39.53 63.53
N LEU A 10 -5.06 -38.82 63.41
CA LEU A 10 -5.83 -38.69 62.19
C LEU A 10 -5.12 -37.63 61.33
N ALA A 11 -4.33 -38.06 60.32
CA ALA A 11 -3.80 -37.18 59.31
C ALA A 11 -4.90 -36.84 58.28
N THR A 12 -5.50 -35.64 58.41
CA THR A 12 -6.42 -35.10 57.42
C THR A 12 -5.60 -34.70 56.18
N LEU A 13 -5.62 -35.53 55.12
CA LEU A 13 -5.18 -35.10 53.79
C LEU A 13 -6.16 -34.02 53.32
N VAL A 14 -5.77 -32.77 53.39
CA VAL A 14 -6.41 -31.69 52.62
C VAL A 14 -5.98 -31.90 51.19
N ALA A 15 -6.80 -32.55 50.39
CA ALA A 15 -6.69 -32.53 48.95
C ALA A 15 -6.95 -31.10 48.49
N THR A 16 -5.91 -30.32 48.29
CA THR A 16 -6.01 -29.06 47.55
C THR A 16 -6.41 -29.45 46.14
N THR A 17 -7.67 -29.26 45.80
CA THR A 17 -8.12 -29.27 44.42
C THR A 17 -7.34 -28.15 43.73
N VAL A 18 -6.35 -28.50 42.91
CA VAL A 18 -5.72 -27.55 42.01
C VAL A 18 -6.84 -27.14 41.04
N HIS A 19 -7.46 -26.00 41.30
CA HIS A 19 -8.35 -25.38 40.30
C HIS A 19 -7.50 -24.99 39.12
N ALA A 20 -7.92 -25.43 37.96
CA ALA A 20 -7.33 -24.97 36.68
C ALA A 20 -7.35 -23.45 36.63
N ALA A 21 -6.19 -22.86 36.41
CA ALA A 21 -6.12 -21.41 36.23
C ALA A 21 -6.64 -21.04 34.82
N THR A 22 -7.62 -20.15 34.77
CA THR A 22 -8.12 -19.61 33.49
C THR A 22 -7.71 -18.14 33.35
N VAL A 23 -7.01 -17.82 32.28
CA VAL A 23 -6.53 -16.47 31.94
C VAL A 23 -7.18 -15.99 30.66
N ASP A 24 -7.75 -14.78 30.70
CA ASP A 24 -8.17 -14.06 29.50
C ASP A 24 -7.02 -13.12 29.11
N LEU A 25 -6.54 -13.26 27.84
CA LEU A 25 -5.48 -12.44 27.27
C LEU A 25 -5.98 -11.78 26.00
N ARG A 26 -5.78 -10.46 25.89
CA ARG A 26 -6.03 -9.69 24.67
C ARG A 26 -4.73 -9.34 23.99
N VAL A 27 -4.59 -9.69 22.71
CA VAL A 27 -3.49 -9.27 21.85
C VAL A 27 -4.00 -8.20 20.90
N LEU A 28 -3.33 -7.05 20.90
CA LEU A 28 -3.65 -5.89 20.05
C LEU A 28 -2.59 -5.76 18.95
N GLU A 29 -3.01 -5.29 17.78
CA GLU A 29 -2.13 -5.09 16.63
C GLU A 29 -2.34 -3.76 15.93
N THR A 30 -1.22 -3.11 15.57
CA THR A 30 -1.13 -2.14 14.49
C THR A 30 -0.25 -2.69 13.37
N THR A 31 -0.51 -2.27 12.14
CA THR A 31 0.26 -2.64 10.94
C THR A 31 0.24 -1.51 9.93
N ASP A 32 1.25 -1.48 9.04
CA ASP A 32 1.25 -0.59 7.86
C ASP A 32 0.93 0.88 8.22
N LEU A 33 1.51 1.35 9.34
CA LEU A 33 1.28 2.73 9.79
C LEU A 33 1.88 3.76 8.84
N HIS A 34 2.94 3.40 8.09
CA HIS A 34 3.56 4.24 7.07
C HIS A 34 3.78 5.69 7.53
N SER A 35 4.29 5.84 8.76
CA SER A 35 4.50 7.14 9.42
C SER A 35 3.25 8.03 9.55
N ASN A 36 2.04 7.50 9.37
CA ASN A 36 0.80 8.24 9.60
C ASN A 36 0.48 8.29 11.09
N MET A 37 1.27 9.05 11.82
CA MET A 37 1.16 9.20 13.27
C MET A 37 0.04 10.17 13.66
N MET A 38 -0.09 11.29 12.94
CA MET A 38 -1.15 12.27 13.13
C MET A 38 -2.34 11.95 12.23
N ASP A 39 -3.51 12.35 12.64
CA ASP A 39 -4.76 12.36 11.88
C ASP A 39 -4.84 13.58 10.94
N PHE A 40 -3.83 13.69 10.06
CA PHE A 40 -3.62 14.86 9.23
C PHE A 40 -3.16 14.50 7.81
N ASP A 41 -3.90 14.98 6.83
CA ASP A 41 -3.51 14.87 5.41
C ASP A 41 -2.54 16.02 5.08
N TYR A 42 -1.25 15.73 5.10
CA TYR A 42 -0.19 16.71 4.82
C TYR A 42 -0.21 17.23 3.39
N TYR A 43 -0.78 16.49 2.46
CA TYR A 43 -0.88 16.92 1.06
C TYR A 43 -1.98 17.96 0.87
N LYS A 44 -3.10 17.81 1.59
CA LYS A 44 -4.21 18.78 1.59
C LYS A 44 -4.07 19.85 2.66
N ASP A 45 -3.12 19.68 3.57
CA ASP A 45 -2.94 20.53 4.76
C ASP A 45 -4.21 20.65 5.61
N THR A 46 -4.88 19.51 5.83
CA THR A 46 -6.16 19.45 6.55
C THR A 46 -6.19 18.27 7.53
N PRO A 47 -6.86 18.43 8.69
CA PRO A 47 -7.17 17.29 9.55
C PRO A 47 -8.02 16.24 8.84
N THR A 48 -7.91 14.99 9.29
CA THR A 48 -8.74 13.87 8.84
C THR A 48 -9.12 13.00 10.03
N ASP A 49 -10.28 12.35 9.97
CA ASP A 49 -10.73 11.38 10.98
C ASP A 49 -10.66 9.93 10.48
N LYS A 50 -10.00 9.70 9.33
CA LYS A 50 -10.00 8.43 8.63
C LYS A 50 -8.74 7.59 8.87
N PHE A 51 -7.68 8.17 9.40
CA PHE A 51 -6.41 7.51 9.71
C PHE A 51 -5.65 8.28 10.80
N GLY A 52 -4.55 7.70 11.27
CA GLY A 52 -3.63 8.30 12.23
C GLY A 52 -3.54 7.53 13.55
N LEU A 53 -2.30 7.18 13.95
CA LEU A 53 -2.07 6.45 15.20
C LEU A 53 -2.63 7.18 16.43
N VAL A 54 -2.69 8.52 16.41
CA VAL A 54 -3.28 9.32 17.50
C VAL A 54 -4.75 8.96 17.76
N ARG A 55 -5.49 8.52 16.74
CA ARG A 55 -6.88 8.04 16.90
C ARG A 55 -6.94 6.56 17.29
N THR A 56 -6.11 5.73 16.68
CA THR A 56 -6.01 4.31 17.03
C THR A 56 -5.57 4.12 18.48
N ALA A 57 -4.76 5.05 19.01
CA ALA A 57 -4.36 5.07 20.42
C ALA A 57 -5.55 5.08 21.38
N SER A 58 -6.61 5.82 21.09
CA SER A 58 -7.84 5.80 21.89
C SER A 58 -8.52 4.43 21.90
N LEU A 59 -8.52 3.70 20.76
CA LEU A 59 -9.00 2.32 20.72
C LEU A 59 -8.09 1.37 21.51
N ILE A 60 -6.75 1.57 21.44
CA ILE A 60 -5.79 0.79 22.25
C ILE A 60 -6.07 0.96 23.74
N HIS A 61 -6.25 2.20 24.22
CA HIS A 61 -6.58 2.47 25.62
C HIS A 61 -7.91 1.83 26.02
N ALA A 62 -8.96 2.04 25.24
CA ALA A 62 -10.27 1.44 25.50
C ALA A 62 -10.22 -0.10 25.49
N ALA A 63 -9.45 -0.71 24.59
CA ALA A 63 -9.28 -2.15 24.52
C ALA A 63 -8.52 -2.70 25.75
N ARG A 64 -7.53 -1.97 26.25
CA ARG A 64 -6.79 -2.31 27.48
C ARG A 64 -7.66 -2.21 28.72
N GLU A 65 -8.49 -1.18 28.83
CA GLU A 65 -9.45 -1.02 29.93
C GLU A 65 -10.49 -2.14 29.98
N GLN A 66 -10.82 -2.75 28.85
CA GLN A 66 -11.77 -3.86 28.74
C GLN A 66 -11.14 -5.23 29.04
N ALA A 67 -9.84 -5.34 29.25
CA ALA A 67 -9.13 -6.60 29.42
C ALA A 67 -8.21 -6.56 30.64
N THR A 68 -8.24 -7.64 31.45
CA THR A 68 -7.34 -7.78 32.62
C THR A 68 -5.88 -7.92 32.17
N ASN A 69 -5.64 -8.64 31.08
CA ASN A 69 -4.30 -8.86 30.53
C ASN A 69 -4.27 -8.48 29.05
N SER A 70 -3.28 -7.69 28.65
CA SER A 70 -3.11 -7.33 27.25
C SER A 70 -1.65 -7.17 26.86
N VAL A 71 -1.38 -7.35 25.57
CA VAL A 71 -0.14 -7.04 24.88
C VAL A 71 -0.46 -6.30 23.59
N LEU A 72 0.48 -5.50 23.08
CA LEU A 72 0.35 -4.74 21.85
C LEU A 72 1.55 -5.00 20.95
N VAL A 73 1.30 -5.38 19.71
CA VAL A 73 2.32 -5.66 18.70
C VAL A 73 2.18 -4.76 17.49
N ASP A 74 3.28 -4.60 16.73
CA ASP A 74 3.28 -3.92 15.43
C ASP A 74 3.84 -4.85 14.36
N ASN A 75 3.20 -4.88 13.20
CA ASN A 75 3.56 -5.81 12.13
C ASN A 75 4.64 -5.26 11.18
N GLY A 76 4.99 -3.98 11.25
CA GLY A 76 5.96 -3.33 10.36
C GLY A 76 5.34 -2.40 9.31
N ASP A 77 6.14 -1.98 8.35
CA ASP A 77 5.87 -0.89 7.42
C ASP A 77 5.56 0.41 8.16
N LEU A 78 6.52 0.81 8.98
CA LEU A 78 6.34 1.89 9.96
C LEU A 78 6.99 3.20 9.54
N ILE A 79 8.27 3.17 9.06
CA ILE A 79 9.11 4.37 8.97
C ILE A 79 9.03 5.13 7.64
N GLN A 80 8.40 4.55 6.62
CA GLN A 80 8.27 5.11 5.27
C GLN A 80 6.80 5.20 4.86
N GLY A 81 6.42 6.11 3.97
CA GLY A 81 5.12 6.12 3.26
C GLY A 81 4.23 7.32 3.55
N SER A 82 4.64 8.26 4.38
CA SER A 82 3.99 9.56 4.54
C SER A 82 5.00 10.71 4.54
N PRO A 83 4.57 11.96 4.38
CA PRO A 83 5.47 13.12 4.46
C PRO A 83 6.29 13.22 5.75
N LEU A 84 5.85 12.64 6.85
CA LEU A 84 6.65 12.55 8.07
C LEU A 84 7.86 11.62 7.87
N GLY A 85 7.66 10.48 7.22
CA GLY A 85 8.75 9.58 6.84
C GLY A 85 9.75 10.26 5.91
N ASP A 86 9.26 10.93 4.87
CA ASP A 86 10.09 11.67 3.90
C ASP A 86 10.89 12.80 4.57
N TYR A 87 10.24 13.57 5.45
CA TYR A 87 10.91 14.61 6.23
C TYR A 87 12.04 14.02 7.09
N MET A 88 11.78 12.90 7.78
CA MET A 88 12.77 12.27 8.64
C MET A 88 13.92 11.64 7.86
N ALA A 89 13.65 11.04 6.69
CA ALA A 89 14.69 10.55 5.80
C ALA A 89 15.57 11.69 5.27
N ALA A 90 14.95 12.78 4.80
CA ALA A 90 15.67 13.96 4.31
C ALA A 90 16.51 14.66 5.41
N LYS A 91 15.99 14.73 6.64
CA LYS A 91 16.69 15.26 7.80
C LYS A 91 17.88 14.37 8.23
N GLY A 92 17.72 13.06 8.05
CA GLY A 92 18.63 12.04 8.60
C GLY A 92 18.49 11.85 10.11
N LEU A 93 18.98 10.71 10.59
CA LEU A 93 19.03 10.38 12.03
C LEU A 93 20.48 10.40 12.51
N LYS A 94 20.72 11.15 13.59
CA LYS A 94 21.99 11.15 14.31
C LYS A 94 21.97 10.09 15.41
N ALA A 95 23.12 9.70 15.91
CA ALA A 95 23.21 8.81 17.05
C ALA A 95 22.51 9.42 18.28
N GLY A 96 21.59 8.67 18.88
CA GLY A 96 20.78 9.09 20.02
C GLY A 96 19.48 9.82 19.67
N ASP A 97 19.22 10.12 18.39
CA ASP A 97 17.91 10.62 17.97
C ASP A 97 16.86 9.50 18.10
N VAL A 98 15.68 9.85 18.59
CA VAL A 98 14.52 8.95 18.58
C VAL A 98 13.58 9.40 17.45
N HIS A 99 13.37 8.53 16.49
CA HIS A 99 12.43 8.79 15.39
C HIS A 99 11.02 9.06 15.95
N PRO A 100 10.25 10.04 15.43
CA PRO A 100 8.91 10.37 15.94
C PRO A 100 7.95 9.17 16.04
N VAL A 101 8.02 8.22 15.10
CA VAL A 101 7.20 7.01 15.17
C VAL A 101 7.52 6.21 16.45
N TYR A 102 8.80 6.10 16.83
CA TYR A 102 9.17 5.41 18.07
C TYR A 102 8.91 6.24 19.33
N GLN A 103 8.90 7.58 19.24
CA GLN A 103 8.40 8.40 20.36
C GLN A 103 6.93 8.08 20.66
N ALA A 104 6.12 7.96 19.61
CA ALA A 104 4.70 7.59 19.74
C ALA A 104 4.54 6.15 20.26
N MET A 105 5.19 5.17 19.65
CA MET A 105 5.06 3.76 20.03
C MET A 105 5.58 3.49 21.44
N ASN A 106 6.69 4.12 21.85
CA ASN A 106 7.20 4.03 23.23
C ASN A 106 6.21 4.60 24.25
N THR A 107 5.35 5.55 23.86
CA THR A 107 4.31 6.12 24.72
C THR A 107 3.14 5.17 24.90
N LEU A 108 2.93 4.25 23.94
CA LEU A 108 1.85 3.26 23.92
C LEU A 108 2.26 1.89 24.46
N ASP A 109 3.50 1.72 24.95
CA ASP A 109 4.02 0.48 25.55
C ASP A 109 3.81 -0.76 24.66
N TYR A 110 4.37 -0.74 23.45
CA TYR A 110 4.41 -1.92 22.59
C TYR A 110 5.26 -3.03 23.21
N SER A 111 4.81 -4.28 23.07
CA SER A 111 5.54 -5.46 23.54
C SER A 111 6.62 -5.88 22.55
N VAL A 112 6.32 -5.82 21.24
CA VAL A 112 7.22 -6.22 20.16
C VAL A 112 6.82 -5.56 18.85
N GLY A 113 7.80 -5.36 17.94
CA GLY A 113 7.58 -4.97 16.55
C GLY A 113 8.21 -5.97 15.57
N ASN A 114 7.65 -6.09 14.38
CA ASN A 114 8.25 -6.78 13.24
C ASN A 114 8.86 -5.78 12.26
N ILE A 115 9.67 -6.27 11.33
CA ILE A 115 10.26 -5.54 10.20
C ILE A 115 9.41 -5.83 8.97
N GLY A 116 8.80 -4.81 8.37
CA GLY A 116 8.13 -4.88 7.07
C GLY A 116 9.09 -4.60 5.91
N ASN A 117 8.57 -4.53 4.68
CA ASN A 117 9.41 -4.28 3.50
C ASN A 117 9.81 -2.81 3.38
N HIS A 118 8.96 -1.88 3.76
CA HIS A 118 9.26 -0.45 3.69
C HIS A 118 10.27 0.04 4.74
N GLU A 119 10.64 -0.78 5.71
CA GLU A 119 11.76 -0.52 6.60
C GLU A 119 13.10 -0.47 5.87
N PHE A 120 13.24 -1.12 4.71
CA PHE A 120 14.49 -1.18 3.94
C PHE A 120 14.67 -0.03 2.94
N ASN A 121 13.64 0.77 2.64
CA ASN A 121 13.68 1.80 1.60
C ASN A 121 14.77 2.85 1.81
N TYR A 122 15.07 3.22 3.04
CA TYR A 122 16.13 4.18 3.36
C TYR A 122 17.48 3.51 3.68
N GLY A 123 17.60 2.18 3.45
CA GLY A 123 18.80 1.39 3.68
C GLY A 123 19.00 0.95 5.12
N LEU A 124 19.87 -0.06 5.29
CA LEU A 124 20.09 -0.72 6.59
C LEU A 124 20.65 0.21 7.67
N ASP A 125 21.51 1.16 7.32
CA ASP A 125 22.09 2.10 8.29
C ASP A 125 21.03 3.04 8.90
N TYR A 126 20.08 3.49 8.07
CA TYR A 126 18.96 4.29 8.54
C TYR A 126 18.02 3.45 9.41
N LEU A 127 17.69 2.24 8.96
CA LEU A 127 16.86 1.31 9.70
C LEU A 127 17.43 1.02 11.10
N HIS A 128 18.71 0.65 11.20
CA HIS A 128 19.34 0.39 12.50
C HIS A 128 19.32 1.60 13.43
N LYS A 129 19.54 2.81 12.91
CA LYS A 129 19.43 4.03 13.69
C LYS A 129 18.00 4.28 14.17
N ALA A 130 17.02 4.09 13.30
CA ALA A 130 15.61 4.25 13.66
C ALA A 130 15.21 3.26 14.76
N LEU A 131 15.51 1.96 14.58
CA LEU A 131 15.23 0.89 15.56
C LEU A 131 15.89 1.14 16.93
N SER A 132 17.05 1.79 16.96
CA SER A 132 17.72 2.11 18.22
C SER A 132 16.93 3.03 19.14
N GLY A 133 15.92 3.72 18.63
CA GLY A 133 14.99 4.56 19.38
C GLY A 133 13.82 3.82 20.01
N ALA A 134 13.56 2.56 19.62
CA ALA A 134 12.51 1.73 20.19
C ALA A 134 12.87 1.24 21.60
N LYS A 135 11.90 1.24 22.52
CA LYS A 135 12.06 0.70 23.89
C LYS A 135 11.52 -0.72 24.02
N PHE A 136 11.20 -1.36 22.93
CA PHE A 136 10.70 -2.73 22.83
C PHE A 136 11.50 -3.48 21.76
N PRO A 137 11.54 -4.83 21.84
CA PRO A 137 12.28 -5.65 20.87
C PRO A 137 11.64 -5.64 19.49
N TYR A 138 12.49 -5.79 18.45
CA TYR A 138 12.09 -6.08 17.09
C TYR A 138 12.48 -7.51 16.72
N VAL A 139 11.60 -8.19 15.97
CA VAL A 139 11.80 -9.56 15.53
C VAL A 139 11.69 -9.65 14.00
N ASN A 140 12.58 -10.46 13.39
CA ASN A 140 12.44 -10.91 12.02
C ASN A 140 13.32 -12.15 11.80
N ALA A 141 12.72 -13.26 11.40
CA ALA A 141 13.39 -14.56 11.39
C ALA A 141 13.92 -14.97 10.03
N ASN A 142 13.50 -14.34 8.92
CA ASN A 142 13.86 -14.77 7.58
C ASN A 142 14.83 -13.85 6.83
N VAL A 143 15.22 -12.71 7.41
CA VAL A 143 16.28 -11.84 6.86
C VAL A 143 17.62 -12.25 7.46
N LEU A 144 18.55 -12.69 6.62
CA LEU A 144 19.86 -13.20 7.02
C LEU A 144 20.98 -12.26 6.56
N ASP A 145 22.03 -12.13 7.35
CA ASP A 145 23.28 -11.51 6.91
C ASP A 145 23.93 -12.36 5.82
N ALA A 146 24.18 -11.78 4.64
CA ALA A 146 24.65 -12.48 3.46
C ALA A 146 26.04 -13.15 3.63
N LYS A 147 26.87 -12.64 4.57
CA LYS A 147 28.22 -13.18 4.80
C LYS A 147 28.22 -14.36 5.76
N THR A 148 27.36 -14.31 6.78
CA THR A 148 27.37 -15.29 7.88
C THR A 148 26.25 -16.32 7.77
N GLY A 149 25.19 -16.02 6.99
CA GLY A 149 23.96 -16.83 6.92
C GLY A 149 23.16 -16.87 8.22
N LYS A 150 23.46 -16.00 9.17
CA LYS A 150 22.73 -15.90 10.45
C LYS A 150 21.63 -14.83 10.34
N PRO A 151 20.54 -14.95 11.14
CA PRO A 151 19.53 -13.90 11.20
C PRO A 151 20.17 -12.53 11.43
N LEU A 152 19.78 -11.54 10.63
CA LEU A 152 20.25 -10.15 10.75
C LEU A 152 19.60 -9.46 11.96
N PHE A 153 18.36 -9.79 12.22
CA PHE A 153 17.58 -9.31 13.38
C PHE A 153 17.39 -10.45 14.39
N THR A 154 16.88 -10.13 15.57
CA THR A 154 16.45 -11.15 16.53
C THR A 154 15.34 -12.00 15.89
N PRO A 155 15.50 -13.32 15.71
CA PRO A 155 14.52 -14.09 14.95
C PRO A 155 13.17 -14.21 15.65
N TYR A 156 13.16 -14.31 16.97
CA TYR A 156 11.97 -14.34 17.81
C TYR A 156 12.27 -13.81 19.21
N HIS A 157 11.25 -13.40 19.93
CA HIS A 157 11.32 -12.96 21.33
C HIS A 157 10.36 -13.75 22.20
N ILE A 158 10.79 -14.21 23.39
CA ILE A 158 9.91 -14.84 24.38
C ILE A 158 9.81 -13.91 25.58
N GLU A 159 8.65 -13.30 25.75
CA GLU A 159 8.31 -12.41 26.88
C GLU A 159 7.78 -13.25 28.05
N ASN A 160 8.32 -13.06 29.26
CA ASN A 160 7.73 -13.57 30.49
C ASN A 160 6.68 -12.56 31.00
N LYS A 161 5.42 -12.73 30.59
CA LYS A 161 4.32 -11.84 30.93
C LYS A 161 3.70 -12.24 32.27
N SER A 162 3.62 -11.31 33.23
CA SER A 162 2.77 -11.50 34.40
C SER A 162 1.31 -11.31 33.99
N VAL A 163 0.48 -12.32 34.23
CA VAL A 163 -0.95 -12.33 33.92
C VAL A 163 -1.78 -12.67 35.13
N THR A 164 -2.95 -12.09 35.22
CA THR A 164 -3.93 -12.34 36.32
C THR A 164 -5.02 -13.28 35.83
N ASP A 165 -5.27 -14.39 36.55
CA ASP A 165 -6.35 -15.30 36.22
C ASP A 165 -7.72 -14.75 36.68
N ARG A 166 -8.78 -15.47 36.33
CA ARG A 166 -10.16 -15.09 36.73
C ARG A 166 -10.41 -15.08 38.22
N ASP A 167 -9.55 -15.77 39.01
CA ASP A 167 -9.60 -15.80 40.49
C ASP A 167 -8.73 -14.68 41.11
N GLY A 168 -8.08 -13.86 40.32
CA GLY A 168 -7.21 -12.75 40.75
C GLY A 168 -5.79 -13.16 41.13
N LYS A 169 -5.36 -14.38 40.82
CA LYS A 169 -4.00 -14.87 41.09
C LYS A 169 -3.08 -14.51 39.93
N GLN A 170 -1.81 -14.22 40.27
CA GLN A 170 -0.76 -13.93 39.31
C GLN A 170 -0.10 -15.22 38.83
N HIS A 171 0.10 -15.27 37.52
CA HIS A 171 0.83 -16.33 36.83
C HIS A 171 1.85 -15.74 35.86
N THR A 172 2.85 -16.54 35.46
CA THR A 172 3.74 -16.20 34.35
C THR A 172 3.26 -16.94 33.11
N LEU A 173 2.99 -16.17 32.05
CA LEU A 173 2.73 -16.69 30.71
C LEU A 173 3.92 -16.34 29.82
N ARG A 174 4.50 -17.33 29.14
CA ARG A 174 5.63 -17.15 28.24
C ARG A 174 5.11 -16.99 26.82
N ILE A 175 5.06 -15.75 26.33
CA ILE A 175 4.54 -15.42 25.01
C ILE A 175 5.72 -15.30 24.03
N GLY A 176 5.74 -16.15 23.01
CA GLY A 176 6.71 -16.11 21.93
C GLY A 176 6.17 -15.31 20.75
N TYR A 177 6.96 -14.36 20.24
CA TYR A 177 6.66 -13.55 19.07
C TYR A 177 7.71 -13.81 18.00
N ILE A 178 7.28 -14.01 16.75
CA ILE A 178 8.17 -14.24 15.61
C ILE A 178 7.66 -13.46 14.40
N GLY A 179 8.56 -12.76 13.70
CA GLY A 179 8.26 -11.93 12.55
C GLY A 179 8.88 -12.42 11.26
N PHE A 180 8.28 -12.03 10.14
CA PHE A 180 8.75 -12.34 8.79
C PHE A 180 8.48 -11.17 7.85
N VAL A 181 9.19 -11.14 6.71
CA VAL A 181 9.01 -10.17 5.62
C VAL A 181 9.00 -10.90 4.27
N PRO A 182 8.29 -10.37 3.24
CA PRO A 182 8.28 -10.99 1.92
C PRO A 182 9.69 -11.11 1.32
N PRO A 183 10.06 -12.26 0.75
CA PRO A 183 11.35 -12.41 0.08
C PRO A 183 11.55 -11.45 -1.10
N GLN A 184 10.48 -10.91 -1.66
CA GLN A 184 10.46 -9.93 -2.74
C GLN A 184 11.16 -8.62 -2.38
N VAL A 185 11.40 -8.34 -1.09
CA VAL A 185 12.19 -7.19 -0.65
C VAL A 185 13.59 -7.18 -1.30
N MET A 186 14.13 -8.35 -1.66
CA MET A 186 15.40 -8.47 -2.40
C MET A 186 15.33 -7.92 -3.82
N VAL A 187 14.14 -7.80 -4.39
CA VAL A 187 13.87 -7.16 -5.70
C VAL A 187 13.51 -5.70 -5.50
N TRP A 188 12.57 -5.42 -4.61
CA TRP A 188 12.06 -4.06 -4.37
C TRP A 188 13.15 -3.11 -3.84
N ASP A 189 14.03 -3.58 -2.97
CA ASP A 189 15.13 -2.82 -2.38
C ASP A 189 16.51 -3.32 -2.80
N LYS A 190 16.63 -3.83 -4.02
CA LYS A 190 17.86 -4.41 -4.57
C LYS A 190 19.08 -3.51 -4.35
N ALA A 191 18.95 -2.21 -4.61
CA ALA A 191 20.03 -1.24 -4.44
C ALA A 191 20.55 -1.15 -2.98
N ASN A 192 19.66 -1.29 -2.01
CA ASN A 192 19.96 -1.21 -0.59
C ASN A 192 20.48 -2.54 -0.02
N LEU A 193 20.05 -3.69 -0.57
CA LEU A 193 20.18 -5.01 0.07
C LEU A 193 21.17 -5.95 -0.60
N THR A 194 21.45 -5.80 -1.91
CA THR A 194 22.36 -6.72 -2.64
C THR A 194 23.72 -6.84 -1.93
N GLY A 195 24.14 -8.10 -1.70
CA GLY A 195 25.43 -8.41 -1.06
C GLY A 195 25.50 -8.15 0.45
N LYS A 196 24.43 -7.62 1.05
CA LYS A 196 24.34 -7.35 2.49
C LYS A 196 23.46 -8.38 3.19
N VAL A 197 22.33 -8.74 2.59
CA VAL A 197 21.37 -9.69 3.16
C VAL A 197 20.94 -10.73 2.13
N THR A 198 20.34 -11.82 2.62
CA THR A 198 19.53 -12.78 1.89
C THR A 198 18.23 -12.99 2.67
N VAL A 199 17.17 -13.42 1.98
CA VAL A 199 15.87 -13.64 2.63
C VAL A 199 15.41 -15.06 2.34
N GLU A 200 15.01 -15.79 3.40
CA GLU A 200 14.48 -17.15 3.32
C GLU A 200 12.96 -17.11 3.05
N ASP A 201 12.44 -18.25 2.56
CA ASP A 201 10.98 -18.47 2.46
C ASP A 201 10.32 -18.32 3.83
N ILE A 202 9.21 -17.60 3.88
CA ILE A 202 8.47 -17.33 5.13
C ILE A 202 7.99 -18.62 5.79
N THR A 203 7.37 -19.52 5.00
CA THR A 203 6.76 -20.75 5.51
C THR A 203 7.83 -21.73 6.01
N GLU A 204 8.92 -21.88 5.26
CA GLU A 204 10.02 -22.76 5.67
C GLU A 204 10.76 -22.22 6.90
N SER A 205 10.96 -20.91 6.97
CA SER A 205 11.54 -20.26 8.15
C SER A 205 10.65 -20.45 9.39
N ALA A 206 9.32 -20.31 9.25
CA ALA A 206 8.39 -20.55 10.34
C ALA A 206 8.42 -22.02 10.83
N LYS A 207 8.44 -23.00 9.92
CA LYS A 207 8.58 -24.43 10.25
C LYS A 207 9.85 -24.75 11.04
N LYS A 208 10.92 -23.97 10.82
CA LYS A 208 12.18 -24.09 11.55
C LYS A 208 12.09 -23.50 12.96
N TRP A 209 11.56 -22.28 13.08
CA TRP A 209 11.66 -21.51 14.30
C TRP A 209 10.52 -21.73 15.29
N VAL A 210 9.29 -22.00 14.84
CA VAL A 210 8.12 -22.20 15.74
C VAL A 210 8.36 -23.39 16.71
N PRO A 211 8.81 -24.58 16.26
CA PRO A 211 9.15 -25.68 17.17
C PRO A 211 10.30 -25.34 18.14
N GLU A 212 11.28 -24.54 17.69
CA GLU A 212 12.38 -24.11 18.58
C GLU A 212 11.89 -23.18 19.68
N MET A 213 10.96 -22.26 19.39
CA MET A 213 10.33 -21.42 20.41
C MET A 213 9.57 -22.24 21.45
N ARG A 214 8.84 -23.27 21.03
CA ARG A 214 8.16 -24.21 21.96
C ARG A 214 9.16 -24.97 22.83
N LYS A 215 10.23 -25.46 22.24
CA LYS A 215 11.33 -26.13 22.95
C LYS A 215 12.00 -25.19 23.96
N GLN A 216 12.10 -23.89 23.64
CA GLN A 216 12.59 -22.86 24.56
C GLN A 216 11.54 -22.48 25.62
N GLY A 217 10.35 -23.09 25.59
CA GLY A 217 9.31 -23.02 26.59
C GLY A 217 8.30 -21.88 26.36
N ALA A 218 8.06 -21.47 25.14
CA ALA A 218 6.93 -20.58 24.82
C ALA A 218 5.60 -21.31 25.07
N ASP A 219 4.74 -20.74 25.90
CA ASP A 219 3.38 -21.22 26.20
C ASP A 219 2.41 -20.83 25.07
N LEU A 220 2.60 -19.66 24.48
CA LEU A 220 1.82 -19.12 23.36
C LEU A 220 2.78 -18.65 22.27
N VAL A 221 2.50 -18.99 21.02
CA VAL A 221 3.28 -18.54 19.85
C VAL A 221 2.43 -17.66 18.95
N ILE A 222 2.77 -16.38 18.87
CA ILE A 222 2.16 -15.37 18.03
C ILE A 222 3.07 -15.09 16.86
N VAL A 223 2.60 -15.37 15.65
CA VAL A 223 3.33 -15.07 14.40
C VAL A 223 2.89 -13.69 13.91
N ILE A 224 3.87 -12.84 13.62
CA ILE A 224 3.67 -11.47 13.15
C ILE A 224 4.29 -11.36 11.73
N PRO A 225 3.67 -11.95 10.70
CA PRO A 225 4.22 -11.94 9.35
C PRO A 225 3.79 -10.65 8.64
N HIS A 226 4.75 -9.86 8.18
CA HIS A 226 4.46 -8.79 7.23
C HIS A 226 4.26 -9.42 5.84
N SER A 227 3.08 -10.00 5.63
CA SER A 227 2.72 -10.81 4.45
C SER A 227 1.21 -10.88 4.34
N GLY A 228 0.69 -10.93 3.11
CA GLY A 228 -0.75 -11.01 2.85
C GLY A 228 -1.31 -12.43 2.91
N LEU A 229 -2.62 -12.54 2.68
CA LEU A 229 -3.37 -13.79 2.65
C LEU A 229 -3.70 -14.19 1.21
N SER A 230 -3.15 -15.34 0.76
CA SER A 230 -3.50 -16.00 -0.48
C SER A 230 -3.63 -17.50 -0.26
N ALA A 231 -4.72 -18.10 -0.73
CA ALA A 231 -4.98 -19.54 -0.67
C ALA A 231 -4.61 -20.28 -1.98
N GLU A 232 -3.88 -19.62 -2.89
CA GLU A 232 -3.32 -20.24 -4.09
C GLU A 232 -2.39 -21.40 -3.70
N PRO A 233 -2.15 -22.39 -4.58
CA PRO A 233 -1.23 -23.47 -4.30
C PRO A 233 0.15 -22.99 -3.85
N TYR A 234 0.72 -23.65 -2.84
CA TYR A 234 2.03 -23.28 -2.28
C TYR A 234 3.09 -23.12 -3.38
N LYS A 235 3.74 -21.98 -3.33
CA LYS A 235 4.91 -21.67 -4.15
C LYS A 235 6.03 -21.22 -3.21
N ALA A 236 7.21 -21.79 -3.37
CA ALA A 236 8.37 -21.36 -2.61
C ALA A 236 8.66 -19.87 -2.85
N MET A 237 9.09 -19.18 -1.81
CA MET A 237 9.34 -17.72 -1.82
C MET A 237 8.09 -16.87 -2.14
N ALA A 238 6.90 -17.37 -1.78
CA ALA A 238 5.65 -16.62 -1.97
C ALA A 238 5.63 -15.35 -1.12
N GLU A 239 5.13 -14.27 -1.71
CA GLU A 239 4.90 -12.98 -1.03
C GLU A 239 3.80 -13.10 0.03
N ASN A 240 2.68 -13.74 -0.33
CA ASN A 240 1.48 -13.86 0.49
C ASN A 240 1.40 -15.27 1.10
N SER A 241 1.95 -15.44 2.31
CA SER A 241 2.17 -16.76 2.93
C SER A 241 1.29 -17.07 4.15
N VAL A 242 0.41 -16.15 4.58
CA VAL A 242 -0.39 -16.28 5.81
C VAL A 242 -1.26 -17.54 5.82
N TYR A 243 -1.81 -17.94 4.66
CA TYR A 243 -2.59 -19.17 4.55
C TYR A 243 -1.80 -20.41 4.98
N TYR A 244 -0.52 -20.50 4.60
CA TYR A 244 0.35 -21.63 4.94
C TYR A 244 0.86 -21.57 6.37
N LEU A 245 1.06 -20.35 6.91
CA LEU A 245 1.42 -20.16 8.32
C LEU A 245 0.32 -20.68 9.25
N SER A 246 -0.97 -20.52 8.88
CA SER A 246 -2.09 -21.05 9.65
C SER A 246 -2.19 -22.59 9.65
N GLN A 247 -1.41 -23.27 8.84
CA GLN A 247 -1.34 -24.72 8.78
C GLN A 247 -0.12 -25.30 9.54
N ILE A 248 0.74 -24.44 10.07
CA ILE A 248 1.89 -24.88 10.87
C ILE A 248 1.42 -25.25 12.28
N PRO A 249 1.67 -26.48 12.73
CA PRO A 249 1.37 -26.85 14.10
C PRO A 249 2.01 -25.92 15.12
N GLU A 250 1.35 -25.69 16.23
CA GLU A 250 1.84 -24.87 17.36
C GLU A 250 1.86 -23.35 17.12
N VAL A 251 1.30 -22.86 16.01
CA VAL A 251 0.96 -21.44 15.82
C VAL A 251 -0.39 -21.18 16.49
N ASP A 252 -0.44 -20.25 17.45
CA ASP A 252 -1.65 -19.94 18.23
C ASP A 252 -2.37 -18.70 17.73
N ALA A 253 -1.68 -17.74 17.09
CA ALA A 253 -2.28 -16.58 16.46
C ALA A 253 -1.40 -16.06 15.31
N ILE A 254 -2.06 -15.35 14.37
CA ILE A 254 -1.39 -14.66 13.27
C ILE A 254 -1.86 -13.20 13.24
N MET A 255 -0.92 -12.28 13.49
CA MET A 255 -1.11 -10.84 13.42
C MET A 255 -0.41 -10.37 12.14
N PHE A 256 -1.16 -9.96 11.07
CA PHE A 256 -0.57 -9.82 9.75
C PHE A 256 -0.94 -8.53 9.01
N GLY A 257 -0.18 -8.17 7.97
CA GLY A 257 -0.30 -6.89 7.26
C GLY A 257 0.05 -6.98 5.78
N HIS A 258 0.78 -5.97 5.26
CA HIS A 258 1.32 -5.87 3.91
C HIS A 258 0.28 -5.60 2.81
N ALA A 259 -0.84 -6.30 2.82
CA ALA A 259 -1.86 -6.20 1.76
C ALA A 259 -2.82 -5.00 1.94
N HIS A 260 -2.66 -4.21 3.01
CA HIS A 260 -3.49 -3.04 3.34
C HIS A 260 -5.01 -3.33 3.35
N ALA A 261 -5.38 -4.57 3.63
CA ALA A 261 -6.77 -5.00 3.70
C ALA A 261 -7.20 -5.26 5.15
N VAL A 262 -8.49 -5.51 5.37
CA VAL A 262 -9.03 -5.78 6.70
C VAL A 262 -9.48 -7.24 6.78
N PHE A 263 -8.86 -8.03 7.66
CA PHE A 263 -9.31 -9.38 8.03
C PHE A 263 -9.59 -9.43 9.54
N PRO A 264 -10.73 -10.01 9.96
CA PRO A 264 -11.80 -10.61 9.16
C PRO A 264 -12.71 -9.57 8.48
N SER A 265 -13.07 -9.83 7.22
CA SER A 265 -14.06 -9.06 6.47
C SER A 265 -14.74 -9.92 5.39
N ASN A 266 -15.79 -9.38 4.76
CA ASN A 266 -16.49 -10.06 3.68
C ASN A 266 -15.61 -10.32 2.45
N ASP A 267 -14.54 -9.56 2.24
CA ASP A 267 -13.63 -9.73 1.12
C ASP A 267 -12.92 -11.09 1.16
N PHE A 268 -12.80 -11.68 2.35
CA PHE A 268 -12.17 -12.98 2.58
C PHE A 268 -13.15 -14.13 2.82
N ALA A 269 -14.46 -13.89 2.69
CA ALA A 269 -15.49 -14.91 2.99
C ALA A 269 -15.39 -16.17 2.11
N ASN A 270 -14.80 -16.05 0.91
CA ASN A 270 -14.63 -17.14 -0.04
C ASN A 270 -13.29 -17.87 0.09
N ILE A 271 -12.39 -17.42 0.98
CA ILE A 271 -11.11 -18.09 1.22
C ILE A 271 -11.37 -19.39 1.98
N LYS A 272 -10.89 -20.50 1.43
CA LYS A 272 -11.00 -21.81 2.06
C LYS A 272 -10.35 -21.80 3.45
N GLY A 273 -11.08 -22.24 4.46
CA GLY A 273 -10.60 -22.29 5.85
C GLY A 273 -10.74 -20.98 6.63
N ALA A 274 -11.20 -19.89 5.98
CA ALA A 274 -11.51 -18.65 6.70
C ALA A 274 -12.89 -18.72 7.34
N ASP A 275 -12.96 -18.40 8.64
CA ASP A 275 -14.20 -18.11 9.37
C ASP A 275 -14.19 -16.62 9.75
N ILE A 276 -14.83 -15.80 8.94
CA ILE A 276 -14.87 -14.34 9.12
C ILE A 276 -15.71 -13.89 10.34
N LYS A 277 -16.51 -14.77 10.93
CA LYS A 277 -17.30 -14.47 12.14
C LYS A 277 -16.48 -14.67 13.41
N GLN A 278 -15.63 -15.70 13.42
CA GLN A 278 -14.68 -15.97 14.50
C GLN A 278 -13.35 -15.25 14.31
N GLY A 279 -13.05 -14.78 13.08
CA GLY A 279 -11.76 -14.21 12.75
C GLY A 279 -10.67 -15.28 12.78
N THR A 280 -10.92 -16.46 12.18
CA THR A 280 -9.93 -17.54 12.15
C THR A 280 -9.61 -17.97 10.74
N LEU A 281 -8.39 -18.49 10.56
CA LEU A 281 -7.93 -19.11 9.33
C LEU A 281 -7.42 -20.53 9.67
N ASN A 282 -8.06 -21.56 9.09
CA ASN A 282 -7.81 -22.97 9.44
C ASN A 282 -7.91 -23.25 10.96
N GLY A 283 -8.76 -22.51 11.68
CA GLY A 283 -8.95 -22.59 13.11
C GLY A 283 -7.98 -21.74 13.96
N VAL A 284 -6.97 -21.12 13.36
CA VAL A 284 -6.04 -20.20 14.03
C VAL A 284 -6.61 -18.78 14.00
N PRO A 285 -6.75 -18.07 15.14
CA PRO A 285 -7.18 -16.67 15.15
C PRO A 285 -6.19 -15.82 14.36
N ALA A 286 -6.71 -14.97 13.48
CA ALA A 286 -5.92 -14.13 12.61
C ALA A 286 -6.56 -12.75 12.46
N VAL A 287 -5.75 -11.70 12.37
CA VAL A 287 -6.23 -10.33 12.14
C VAL A 287 -5.27 -9.56 11.24
N MET A 288 -5.82 -8.72 10.37
CA MET A 288 -5.12 -7.72 9.56
C MET A 288 -5.90 -6.40 9.66
N PRO A 289 -5.40 -5.41 10.38
CA PRO A 289 -6.16 -4.19 10.71
C PRO A 289 -5.98 -3.04 9.70
N GLY A 290 -5.95 -3.33 8.41
CA GLY A 290 -5.91 -2.28 7.39
C GLY A 290 -4.55 -1.60 7.27
N GLN A 291 -4.55 -0.26 7.27
CA GLN A 291 -3.35 0.56 7.12
C GLN A 291 -3.51 1.94 7.78
N TRP A 292 -2.37 2.64 8.01
CA TRP A 292 -2.31 4.04 8.48
C TRP A 292 -3.01 4.28 9.82
N GLY A 293 -3.28 3.20 10.57
CA GLY A 293 -4.02 3.27 11.83
C GLY A 293 -5.52 3.48 11.64
N ASP A 294 -6.11 3.06 10.51
CA ASP A 294 -7.56 3.13 10.27
C ASP A 294 -8.36 2.08 11.05
N HIS A 295 -7.70 1.02 11.52
CA HIS A 295 -8.25 -0.01 12.39
C HIS A 295 -7.26 -0.42 13.49
N LEU A 296 -7.79 -1.04 14.55
CA LEU A 296 -7.05 -1.77 15.57
C LEU A 296 -7.36 -3.26 15.46
N GLY A 297 -6.34 -4.10 15.30
CA GLY A 297 -6.48 -5.56 15.39
C GLY A 297 -6.63 -6.01 16.84
N VAL A 298 -7.54 -6.95 17.10
CA VAL A 298 -7.81 -7.51 18.42
C VAL A 298 -7.94 -9.01 18.29
N VAL A 299 -7.18 -9.76 19.10
CA VAL A 299 -7.35 -11.21 19.30
C VAL A 299 -7.56 -11.46 20.78
N ASP A 300 -8.69 -12.04 21.14
CA ASP A 300 -9.03 -12.45 22.50
C ASP A 300 -8.82 -13.94 22.67
N PHE A 301 -8.07 -14.33 23.69
CA PHE A 301 -7.84 -15.70 24.11
C PHE A 301 -8.44 -15.98 25.47
N THR A 302 -9.02 -17.18 25.63
CA THR A 302 -9.20 -17.83 26.94
C THR A 302 -8.19 -18.97 27.03
N LEU A 303 -7.27 -18.87 27.99
CA LEU A 303 -6.20 -19.84 28.22
C LEU A 303 -6.49 -20.63 29.50
N ASN A 304 -6.23 -21.94 29.47
CA ASN A 304 -6.43 -22.84 30.59
C ASN A 304 -5.11 -23.54 30.95
N ASN A 305 -4.84 -23.70 32.25
CA ASN A 305 -3.67 -24.38 32.80
C ASN A 305 -4.07 -25.50 33.76
N ASP A 306 -4.70 -26.58 33.26
CA ASP A 306 -5.14 -27.72 34.04
C ASP A 306 -3.99 -28.67 34.46
N SER A 307 -2.92 -28.70 33.70
CA SER A 307 -1.84 -29.68 33.80
C SER A 307 -0.44 -29.08 34.00
N GLY A 308 -0.37 -27.80 34.35
CA GLY A 308 0.90 -27.05 34.42
C GLY A 308 1.40 -26.54 33.08
N THR A 309 0.61 -26.66 32.01
CA THR A 309 0.90 -26.16 30.66
C THR A 309 -0.30 -25.35 30.19
N TRP A 310 -0.04 -24.14 29.71
CA TRP A 310 -1.08 -23.27 29.13
C TRP A 310 -1.58 -23.82 27.80
N LYS A 311 -2.89 -23.81 27.58
CA LYS A 311 -3.56 -24.20 26.34
C LYS A 311 -4.60 -23.19 25.96
N VAL A 312 -4.71 -22.94 24.66
CA VAL A 312 -5.80 -22.12 24.10
C VAL A 312 -7.09 -22.93 24.16
N GLU A 313 -8.07 -22.47 24.92
CA GLU A 313 -9.40 -23.05 25.00
C GLU A 313 -10.36 -22.41 24.00
N GLN A 314 -10.31 -21.08 23.90
CA GLN A 314 -11.10 -20.31 22.97
C GLN A 314 -10.24 -19.15 22.42
N ALA A 315 -10.52 -18.76 21.17
CA ALA A 315 -9.95 -17.57 20.58
C ALA A 315 -10.90 -16.93 19.56
N LYS A 316 -10.85 -15.61 19.47
CA LYS A 316 -11.61 -14.82 18.51
C LYS A 316 -10.80 -13.62 18.07
N ALA A 317 -10.90 -13.25 16.78
CA ALA A 317 -10.27 -12.06 16.26
C ALA A 317 -11.28 -11.10 15.63
N GLU A 318 -10.99 -9.80 15.71
CA GLU A 318 -11.75 -8.74 15.07
C GLU A 318 -10.85 -7.55 14.73
N ALA A 319 -11.23 -6.75 13.74
CA ALA A 319 -10.62 -5.46 13.43
C ALA A 319 -11.59 -4.33 13.80
N ARG A 320 -11.18 -3.43 14.68
CA ARG A 320 -11.98 -2.30 15.18
C ARG A 320 -11.65 -1.03 14.40
N PRO A 321 -12.60 -0.46 13.62
CA PRO A 321 -12.34 0.76 12.85
C PRO A 321 -12.33 2.01 13.75
N ILE A 322 -11.55 3.01 13.36
CA ILE A 322 -11.62 4.38 13.93
C ILE A 322 -12.70 5.24 13.27
N TYR A 323 -13.21 4.82 12.10
CA TYR A 323 -14.16 5.58 11.31
C TYR A 323 -15.26 4.69 10.71
N ASP A 324 -16.52 5.09 10.89
CA ASP A 324 -17.67 4.46 10.24
C ASP A 324 -17.86 5.07 8.83
N LYS A 325 -17.51 4.28 7.79
CA LYS A 325 -17.62 4.70 6.39
C LYS A 325 -19.08 4.89 5.94
N ALA A 326 -20.02 4.13 6.51
CA ALA A 326 -21.44 4.19 6.13
C ALA A 326 -22.12 5.43 6.74
N GLN A 327 -21.84 5.73 8.01
CA GLN A 327 -22.36 6.89 8.71
C GLN A 327 -21.51 8.16 8.51
N LYS A 328 -20.34 8.03 7.90
CA LYS A 328 -19.33 9.10 7.73
C LYS A 328 -19.00 9.77 9.08
N LYS A 329 -18.74 8.95 10.11
CA LYS A 329 -18.55 9.40 11.48
C LYS A 329 -17.29 8.82 12.09
N SER A 330 -16.52 9.66 12.79
CA SER A 330 -15.43 9.21 13.64
C SER A 330 -15.94 8.38 14.81
N LEU A 331 -15.26 7.26 15.09
CA LEU A 331 -15.52 6.35 16.21
C LEU A 331 -14.47 6.47 17.31
N ALA A 332 -13.36 7.16 17.05
CA ALA A 332 -12.25 7.34 17.99
C ALA A 332 -11.84 8.80 18.06
N ALA A 333 -11.66 9.34 19.26
CA ALA A 333 -11.08 10.66 19.49
C ALA A 333 -9.55 10.59 19.33
N GLU A 334 -8.90 11.74 19.20
CA GLU A 334 -7.45 11.86 19.29
C GLU A 334 -6.96 11.57 20.72
N ASP A 335 -5.78 10.98 20.86
CA ASP A 335 -5.07 10.88 22.13
C ASP A 335 -4.22 12.16 22.35
N ASP A 336 -4.65 13.00 23.26
CA ASP A 336 -4.00 14.29 23.56
C ASP A 336 -2.53 14.16 23.94
N LYS A 337 -2.15 13.07 24.61
CA LYS A 337 -0.77 12.80 25.01
C LYS A 337 0.11 12.52 23.81
N LEU A 338 -0.42 11.73 22.86
CA LEU A 338 0.30 11.40 21.63
C LEU A 338 0.40 12.62 20.70
N VAL A 339 -0.68 13.38 20.54
CA VAL A 339 -0.68 14.65 19.80
C VAL A 339 0.41 15.57 20.32
N LYS A 340 0.54 15.71 21.65
CA LYS A 340 1.58 16.54 22.27
C LYS A 340 2.99 16.02 22.00
N VAL A 341 3.21 14.70 22.08
CA VAL A 341 4.50 14.06 21.79
C VAL A 341 4.95 14.30 20.35
N LEU A 342 4.00 14.32 19.41
CA LEU A 342 4.25 14.44 17.98
C LEU A 342 4.21 15.88 17.45
N SER A 343 3.88 16.88 18.28
CA SER A 343 3.62 18.26 17.85
C SER A 343 4.75 18.87 17.03
N ASP A 344 6.01 18.72 17.46
CA ASP A 344 7.17 19.26 16.76
C ASP A 344 7.41 18.56 15.42
N ALA A 345 7.28 17.23 15.39
CA ALA A 345 7.41 16.44 14.17
C ALA A 345 6.30 16.80 13.17
N HIS A 346 5.06 16.96 13.64
CA HIS A 346 3.93 17.43 12.85
C HIS A 346 4.19 18.80 12.21
N GLN A 347 4.58 19.80 13.01
CA GLN A 347 4.84 21.13 12.51
C GLN A 347 6.00 21.16 11.50
N ASN A 348 7.09 20.49 11.81
CA ASN A 348 8.25 20.40 10.91
C ASN A 348 7.91 19.69 9.59
N THR A 349 7.02 18.67 9.62
CA THR A 349 6.55 18.01 8.41
C THR A 349 5.71 18.96 7.54
N ARG A 350 4.81 19.74 8.14
CA ARG A 350 4.03 20.77 7.42
C ARG A 350 4.95 21.82 6.76
N GLU A 351 5.97 22.24 7.46
CA GLU A 351 7.00 23.16 6.92
C GLU A 351 7.80 22.51 5.78
N PHE A 352 8.16 21.22 5.93
CA PHE A 352 8.90 20.47 4.92
C PHE A 352 8.12 20.39 3.59
N VAL A 353 6.86 19.96 3.62
CA VAL A 353 6.04 19.84 2.40
C VAL A 353 5.63 21.17 1.79
N SER A 354 5.80 22.28 2.51
CA SER A 354 5.52 23.63 2.03
C SER A 354 6.71 24.30 1.36
N LYS A 355 7.92 23.71 1.45
CA LYS A 355 9.13 24.28 0.83
C LYS A 355 9.03 24.25 -0.68
N PRO A 356 9.52 25.31 -1.36
CA PRO A 356 9.61 25.34 -2.80
C PRO A 356 10.52 24.24 -3.35
N ILE A 357 10.05 23.54 -4.37
CA ILE A 357 10.86 22.58 -5.16
C ILE A 357 11.18 23.09 -6.55
N GLY A 358 10.44 24.12 -7.04
CA GLY A 358 10.65 24.68 -8.37
C GLY A 358 9.54 25.65 -8.76
N LYS A 359 9.43 25.89 -10.07
CA LYS A 359 8.47 26.82 -10.65
C LYS A 359 7.89 26.27 -11.95
N SER A 360 6.57 26.43 -12.15
CA SER A 360 5.88 26.06 -13.40
C SER A 360 5.57 27.30 -14.25
N ALA A 361 5.76 27.18 -15.55
CA ALA A 361 5.44 28.21 -16.54
C ALA A 361 3.94 28.29 -16.85
N ASP A 362 3.17 27.21 -16.63
CA ASP A 362 1.72 27.14 -16.94
C ASP A 362 1.00 26.30 -15.88
N ASN A 363 -0.34 26.35 -15.91
CA ASN A 363 -1.21 25.55 -15.06
C ASN A 363 -1.20 24.07 -15.48
N MET A 364 -1.33 23.17 -14.51
CA MET A 364 -1.49 21.73 -14.75
C MET A 364 -2.80 21.27 -14.11
N TYR A 365 -3.83 21.06 -14.94
CA TYR A 365 -5.16 20.62 -14.51
C TYR A 365 -5.56 19.35 -15.25
N SER A 366 -6.04 18.33 -14.55
CA SER A 366 -6.37 17.02 -15.11
C SER A 366 -7.81 16.90 -15.65
N TYR A 367 -8.50 18.00 -15.88
CA TYR A 367 -9.90 17.99 -16.32
C TYR A 367 -10.15 17.29 -17.65
N LEU A 368 -9.14 17.22 -18.54
CA LEU A 368 -9.21 16.62 -19.86
C LEU A 368 -8.34 15.36 -20.00
N SER A 369 -7.66 14.94 -18.94
CA SER A 369 -6.66 13.86 -18.94
C SER A 369 -7.21 12.49 -19.36
N LEU A 370 -8.54 12.30 -19.34
CA LEU A 370 -9.18 11.06 -19.79
C LEU A 370 -9.54 11.05 -21.29
N ILE A 371 -9.42 12.18 -22.03
CA ILE A 371 -9.82 12.25 -23.44
C ILE A 371 -8.76 12.81 -24.37
N GLN A 372 -7.72 13.41 -23.85
CA GLN A 372 -6.59 13.94 -24.62
C GLN A 372 -5.31 13.85 -23.81
N ASP A 373 -4.18 13.96 -24.47
CA ASP A 373 -2.89 14.08 -23.82
C ASP A 373 -2.84 15.34 -22.93
N ASP A 374 -2.30 15.20 -21.73
CA ASP A 374 -2.50 16.16 -20.66
C ASP A 374 -1.19 16.47 -19.91
N PRO A 375 -0.92 17.76 -19.61
CA PRO A 375 0.32 18.14 -18.95
C PRO A 375 0.53 17.52 -17.56
N THR A 376 -0.54 17.09 -16.85
CA THR A 376 -0.42 16.47 -15.53
C THR A 376 0.14 15.04 -15.63
N VAL A 377 -0.17 14.31 -16.69
CA VAL A 377 0.37 12.98 -16.98
C VAL A 377 1.73 13.09 -17.66
N GLN A 378 1.87 14.04 -18.59
CA GLN A 378 3.12 14.27 -19.32
C GLN A 378 4.30 14.59 -18.42
N ILE A 379 4.11 15.46 -17.40
CA ILE A 379 5.21 15.81 -16.49
C ILE A 379 5.69 14.61 -15.67
N VAL A 380 4.79 13.70 -15.30
CA VAL A 380 5.14 12.46 -14.63
C VAL A 380 5.94 11.55 -15.56
N ASN A 381 5.48 11.36 -16.80
CA ASN A 381 6.18 10.58 -17.81
C ASN A 381 7.59 11.13 -18.09
N ASN A 382 7.72 12.44 -18.24
CA ASN A 382 9.02 13.09 -18.43
C ASN A 382 9.96 12.85 -17.25
N ALA A 383 9.46 12.94 -16.02
CA ALA A 383 10.25 12.73 -14.82
C ALA A 383 10.74 11.27 -14.70
N GLN A 384 9.84 10.30 -14.92
CA GLN A 384 10.16 8.88 -14.90
C GLN A 384 11.20 8.52 -15.97
N ARG A 385 10.99 9.01 -17.21
CA ARG A 385 11.92 8.76 -18.32
C ARG A 385 13.30 9.37 -18.05
N ALA A 386 13.36 10.64 -17.66
CA ALA A 386 14.63 11.31 -17.35
C ALA A 386 15.41 10.61 -16.23
N TYR A 387 14.72 10.13 -15.20
CA TYR A 387 15.32 9.34 -14.12
C TYR A 387 15.93 8.04 -14.65
N VAL A 388 15.18 7.28 -15.45
CA VAL A 388 15.63 5.99 -15.98
C VAL A 388 16.77 6.17 -16.95
N GLU A 389 16.69 7.12 -17.90
CA GLU A 389 17.76 7.44 -18.86
C GLU A 389 19.07 7.80 -18.13
N HIS A 390 18.98 8.56 -17.02
CA HIS A 390 20.15 8.86 -16.20
C HIS A 390 20.66 7.62 -15.46
N PHE A 391 19.77 6.81 -14.90
CA PHE A 391 20.12 5.64 -14.10
C PHE A 391 20.83 4.54 -14.91
N ILE A 392 20.37 4.29 -16.15
CA ILE A 392 20.95 3.26 -17.03
C ILE A 392 22.20 3.75 -17.79
N GLN A 393 22.56 5.02 -17.67
CA GLN A 393 23.71 5.57 -18.35
C GLN A 393 24.99 4.82 -17.96
N GLY A 394 25.65 4.19 -18.97
CA GLY A 394 26.83 3.37 -18.73
C GLY A 394 26.55 1.92 -18.30
N ASP A 395 25.29 1.51 -18.18
CA ASP A 395 24.95 0.10 -18.00
C ASP A 395 25.12 -0.66 -19.33
N PRO A 396 25.96 -1.72 -19.38
CA PRO A 396 26.27 -2.41 -20.63
C PRO A 396 25.07 -3.16 -21.24
N ASP A 397 24.06 -3.49 -20.43
CA ASP A 397 22.91 -4.31 -20.85
C ASP A 397 21.65 -3.46 -21.14
N LEU A 398 21.59 -2.23 -20.62
CA LEU A 398 20.39 -1.40 -20.66
C LEU A 398 20.55 -0.07 -21.38
N ALA A 399 21.77 0.52 -21.43
CA ALA A 399 22.00 1.89 -21.92
C ALA A 399 21.53 2.15 -23.36
N ASP A 400 21.58 1.14 -24.23
CA ASP A 400 21.20 1.25 -25.64
C ASP A 400 19.72 0.92 -25.90
N ILE A 401 18.95 0.54 -24.87
CA ILE A 401 17.54 0.20 -25.03
C ILE A 401 16.69 1.47 -24.91
N PRO A 402 15.81 1.78 -25.89
CA PRO A 402 14.93 2.93 -25.80
C PRO A 402 14.03 2.91 -24.56
N VAL A 403 13.94 4.06 -23.88
CA VAL A 403 13.11 4.23 -22.68
C VAL A 403 11.77 4.87 -23.06
N LEU A 404 10.69 4.18 -22.73
CA LEU A 404 9.31 4.66 -22.73
C LEU A 404 8.88 4.91 -21.28
N SER A 405 7.76 5.60 -21.08
CA SER A 405 7.21 5.82 -19.75
C SER A 405 5.71 5.60 -19.73
N ALA A 406 5.18 4.92 -18.71
CA ALA A 406 3.76 4.67 -18.51
C ALA A 406 3.28 5.35 -17.22
N ALA A 407 2.27 6.21 -17.34
CA ALA A 407 1.62 6.87 -16.22
C ALA A 407 0.11 7.02 -16.48
N ALA A 408 -0.67 7.10 -15.41
CA ALA A 408 -2.12 7.24 -15.45
C ALA A 408 -2.59 8.50 -14.73
N PRO A 409 -3.73 9.10 -15.11
CA PRO A 409 -4.34 10.22 -14.38
C PRO A 409 -5.01 9.72 -13.10
N PHE A 410 -4.30 9.78 -11.96
CA PHE A 410 -4.80 9.28 -10.67
C PHE A 410 -5.93 10.11 -10.07
N LYS A 411 -5.99 11.42 -10.36
CA LYS A 411 -7.04 12.34 -9.93
C LYS A 411 -7.79 12.88 -11.16
N ALA A 412 -8.83 12.18 -11.55
CA ALA A 412 -9.67 12.50 -12.70
C ALA A 412 -11.14 12.09 -12.45
N GLY A 413 -11.74 12.58 -11.34
CA GLY A 413 -13.14 12.30 -10.98
C GLY A 413 -13.36 11.05 -10.14
N GLY A 414 -12.30 10.41 -9.63
CA GLY A 414 -12.38 9.21 -8.80
C GLY A 414 -13.00 8.02 -9.53
N ARG A 415 -14.06 7.44 -8.95
CA ARG A 415 -14.87 6.36 -9.54
C ARG A 415 -16.22 6.88 -10.03
N LYS A 416 -16.26 8.07 -10.61
CA LYS A 416 -17.49 8.87 -10.87
C LYS A 416 -18.25 9.20 -9.57
N ASN A 417 -17.54 9.40 -8.49
CA ASN A 417 -18.12 9.67 -7.17
C ASN A 417 -17.53 10.91 -6.50
N ASP A 418 -16.58 11.58 -7.15
CA ASP A 418 -15.95 12.79 -6.62
C ASP A 418 -15.66 13.81 -7.74
N PRO A 419 -16.65 14.69 -8.08
CA PRO A 419 -16.53 15.70 -9.13
C PRO A 419 -15.51 16.80 -8.77
N ALA A 420 -14.97 16.83 -7.56
CA ALA A 420 -13.90 17.72 -7.14
C ALA A 420 -12.49 17.06 -7.19
N SER A 421 -12.40 15.76 -7.44
CA SER A 421 -11.14 15.02 -7.43
C SER A 421 -10.37 15.18 -8.74
N TYR A 422 -9.78 16.35 -8.93
CA TYR A 422 -8.90 16.66 -10.06
C TYR A 422 -7.59 17.27 -9.57
N VAL A 423 -6.52 17.15 -10.37
CA VAL A 423 -5.28 17.89 -10.14
C VAL A 423 -5.54 19.36 -10.50
N GLU A 424 -5.16 20.26 -9.60
CA GLU A 424 -5.25 21.72 -9.81
C GLU A 424 -3.95 22.38 -9.35
N VAL A 425 -2.88 22.21 -10.12
CA VAL A 425 -1.59 22.85 -9.86
C VAL A 425 -1.46 24.12 -10.67
N GLU A 426 -1.40 25.25 -9.98
CA GLU A 426 -1.28 26.57 -10.59
C GLU A 426 0.13 26.86 -11.09
N LYS A 427 0.25 27.67 -12.14
CA LYS A 427 1.53 28.25 -12.56
C LYS A 427 2.19 29.05 -11.45
N GLY A 428 3.51 29.09 -11.46
CA GLY A 428 4.29 29.79 -10.44
C GLY A 428 5.04 28.81 -9.55
N GLN A 429 5.24 29.17 -8.29
CA GLN A 429 6.03 28.40 -7.36
C GLN A 429 5.36 27.05 -7.04
N LEU A 430 6.14 25.97 -7.14
CA LEU A 430 5.73 24.61 -6.82
C LEU A 430 6.39 24.15 -5.53
N THR A 431 5.64 23.37 -4.75
CA THR A 431 6.08 22.73 -3.50
C THR A 431 6.01 21.21 -3.64
N PHE A 432 6.51 20.48 -2.65
CA PHE A 432 6.39 19.01 -2.60
C PHE A 432 4.92 18.56 -2.62
N ARG A 433 4.00 19.35 -2.05
CA ARG A 433 2.54 19.09 -2.14
C ARG A 433 2.05 19.03 -3.57
N ASN A 434 2.55 19.91 -4.44
CA ASN A 434 2.15 19.91 -5.86
C ASN A 434 2.65 18.64 -6.57
N ALA A 435 3.88 18.18 -6.27
CA ALA A 435 4.36 16.91 -6.79
C ALA A 435 3.51 15.72 -6.31
N ALA A 436 3.12 15.72 -5.03
CA ALA A 436 2.25 14.71 -4.47
C ALA A 436 0.80 14.79 -4.97
N ASP A 437 0.31 15.96 -5.36
CA ASP A 437 -1.00 16.12 -6.01
C ASP A 437 -0.99 15.58 -7.46
N LEU A 438 0.11 15.80 -8.18
CA LEU A 438 0.35 15.23 -9.51
C LEU A 438 0.54 13.71 -9.48
N TYR A 439 1.19 13.19 -8.44
CA TYR A 439 1.41 11.75 -8.23
C TYR A 439 0.94 11.33 -6.84
N LEU A 440 -0.31 10.88 -6.76
CA LEU A 440 -1.06 10.68 -5.50
C LEU A 440 -0.51 9.56 -4.60
N TYR A 441 -0.03 8.46 -5.20
CA TYR A 441 0.32 7.24 -4.47
C TYR A 441 1.80 7.18 -4.11
N PRO A 442 2.17 6.61 -2.95
CA PRO A 442 3.56 6.41 -2.54
C PRO A 442 4.19 5.20 -3.24
N ASN A 443 4.04 5.12 -4.57
CA ASN A 443 4.61 4.05 -5.36
C ASN A 443 6.08 4.30 -5.65
N THR A 444 6.92 3.26 -5.63
CA THR A 444 8.31 3.34 -6.07
C THR A 444 8.42 3.16 -7.59
N LEU A 445 9.45 3.78 -8.18
CA LEU A 445 9.70 3.67 -9.61
C LEU A 445 10.29 2.29 -9.95
N VAL A 446 9.69 1.62 -10.94
CA VAL A 446 10.14 0.32 -11.45
C VAL A 446 10.21 0.35 -12.97
N VAL A 447 11.17 -0.37 -13.54
CA VAL A 447 11.35 -0.47 -14.99
C VAL A 447 11.14 -1.90 -15.44
N VAL A 448 10.28 -2.08 -16.44
CA VAL A 448 10.05 -3.39 -17.08
C VAL A 448 10.66 -3.40 -18.49
N LYS A 449 11.18 -4.56 -18.91
CA LYS A 449 11.73 -4.82 -20.23
C LYS A 449 10.72 -5.57 -21.08
N VAL A 450 10.26 -4.95 -22.14
CA VAL A 450 9.15 -5.45 -22.97
C VAL A 450 9.49 -5.40 -24.45
N ASN A 451 8.68 -6.06 -25.30
CA ASN A 451 8.77 -5.91 -26.74
C ASN A 451 7.64 -5.01 -27.29
N GLY A 452 7.77 -4.61 -28.58
CA GLY A 452 6.81 -3.70 -29.21
C GLY A 452 5.38 -4.26 -29.26
N GLN A 453 5.20 -5.57 -29.36
CA GLN A 453 3.88 -6.20 -29.27
C GLN A 453 3.28 -6.01 -27.88
N GLN A 454 4.06 -6.18 -26.81
CA GLN A 454 3.61 -5.97 -25.44
C GLN A 454 3.23 -4.51 -25.17
N VAL A 455 3.95 -3.56 -25.78
CA VAL A 455 3.55 -2.14 -25.75
C VAL A 455 2.16 -1.95 -26.35
N GLN A 456 1.90 -2.53 -27.52
CA GLN A 456 0.58 -2.46 -28.16
C GLN A 456 -0.51 -3.11 -27.31
N GLU A 457 -0.29 -4.29 -26.77
CA GLU A 457 -1.29 -5.00 -25.97
C GLU A 457 -1.55 -4.32 -24.61
N TRP A 458 -0.53 -3.66 -24.03
CA TRP A 458 -0.72 -2.82 -22.84
C TRP A 458 -1.67 -1.67 -23.12
N LEU A 459 -1.45 -0.94 -24.23
CA LEU A 459 -2.32 0.15 -24.66
C LEU A 459 -3.73 -0.33 -25.02
N GLU A 460 -3.87 -1.51 -25.62
CA GLU A 460 -5.19 -2.13 -25.92
C GLU A 460 -5.98 -2.41 -24.64
N CYS A 461 -5.31 -2.86 -23.55
CA CYS A 461 -6.00 -3.01 -22.27
C CYS A 461 -6.36 -1.64 -21.67
N SER A 462 -5.44 -0.67 -21.67
CA SER A 462 -5.70 0.71 -21.21
C SER A 462 -6.90 1.34 -21.91
N ALA A 463 -7.11 1.04 -23.20
CA ALA A 463 -8.26 1.51 -23.98
C ALA A 463 -9.62 0.96 -23.48
N GLY A 464 -9.62 0.03 -22.51
CA GLY A 464 -10.80 -0.38 -21.74
C GLY A 464 -11.46 0.76 -20.95
N GLN A 465 -10.75 1.90 -20.77
CA GLN A 465 -11.29 3.15 -20.21
C GLN A 465 -12.50 3.67 -20.98
N PHE A 466 -12.66 3.32 -22.25
CA PHE A 466 -13.71 3.84 -23.13
C PHE A 466 -14.80 2.80 -23.38
N LYS A 467 -16.05 3.24 -23.40
CA LYS A 467 -17.17 2.47 -23.96
C LYS A 467 -17.08 2.46 -25.47
N GLN A 468 -17.67 1.47 -26.11
CA GLN A 468 -17.79 1.46 -27.56
C GLN A 468 -18.84 2.49 -28.01
N ILE A 469 -18.48 3.33 -28.96
CA ILE A 469 -19.40 4.27 -29.63
C ILE A 469 -19.99 3.60 -30.87
N ASP A 470 -21.31 3.46 -30.87
CA ASP A 470 -22.07 2.93 -31.98
C ASP A 470 -22.44 4.07 -32.94
N THR A 471 -21.86 4.07 -34.12
CA THR A 471 -22.07 5.12 -35.14
C THR A 471 -23.50 5.12 -35.72
N SER A 472 -24.29 4.08 -35.50
CA SER A 472 -25.69 4.00 -35.93
C SER A 472 -26.67 4.65 -34.93
N LYS A 473 -26.27 4.83 -33.68
CA LYS A 473 -27.09 5.42 -32.59
C LYS A 473 -27.06 6.94 -32.59
N ARG A 474 -28.21 7.53 -32.28
CA ARG A 474 -28.38 9.00 -32.16
C ARG A 474 -28.65 9.46 -30.74
N GLU A 475 -29.01 8.54 -29.86
CA GLU A 475 -29.19 8.79 -28.43
C GLU A 475 -27.84 9.11 -27.79
N PRO A 476 -27.84 9.80 -26.63
CA PRO A 476 -26.63 10.08 -25.88
C PRO A 476 -25.86 8.81 -25.53
N GLN A 477 -24.55 8.79 -25.82
CA GLN A 477 -23.64 7.70 -25.54
C GLN A 477 -22.52 8.16 -24.62
N SER A 478 -22.41 7.60 -23.41
CA SER A 478 -21.27 7.86 -22.52
C SER A 478 -19.99 7.33 -23.14
N LEU A 479 -18.95 8.17 -23.17
CA LEU A 479 -17.62 7.81 -23.66
C LEU A 479 -16.83 6.98 -22.63
N LEU A 480 -16.88 7.40 -21.35
CA LEU A 480 -16.06 6.79 -20.29
C LEU A 480 -16.72 5.57 -19.67
N ASN A 481 -15.92 4.55 -19.42
CA ASN A 481 -16.33 3.28 -18.83
C ASN A 481 -16.11 3.29 -17.31
N TRP A 482 -16.78 4.21 -16.61
CA TRP A 482 -16.62 4.43 -15.17
C TRP A 482 -16.86 3.18 -14.32
N ASP A 483 -17.83 2.35 -14.70
CA ASP A 483 -18.22 1.17 -13.94
C ASP A 483 -17.31 -0.03 -14.22
N GLY A 484 -16.85 -0.17 -15.48
CA GLY A 484 -16.11 -1.32 -15.95
C GLY A 484 -14.60 -1.14 -15.97
N PHE A 485 -14.06 0.07 -15.80
CA PHE A 485 -12.62 0.30 -15.84
C PHE A 485 -12.21 1.41 -14.86
N ARG A 486 -11.08 1.24 -14.17
CA ARG A 486 -10.58 2.23 -13.20
C ARG A 486 -9.66 3.23 -13.88
N THR A 487 -9.88 4.52 -13.64
CA THR A 487 -9.09 5.61 -14.23
C THR A 487 -7.59 5.50 -13.95
N TYR A 488 -7.21 4.99 -12.77
CA TYR A 488 -5.80 4.75 -12.42
C TYR A 488 -5.16 3.58 -13.20
N ASN A 489 -5.93 2.83 -13.98
CA ASN A 489 -5.45 1.81 -14.93
C ASN A 489 -5.38 2.34 -16.37
N PHE A 490 -5.84 3.57 -16.62
CA PHE A 490 -5.70 4.21 -17.94
C PHE A 490 -4.27 4.73 -18.14
N ASP A 491 -3.34 3.81 -18.32
CA ASP A 491 -1.95 4.17 -18.61
C ASP A 491 -1.84 4.80 -20.00
N VAL A 492 -1.19 5.95 -20.04
CA VAL A 492 -0.67 6.58 -21.26
C VAL A 492 0.80 6.22 -21.36
N ILE A 493 1.25 5.74 -22.51
CA ILE A 493 2.68 5.44 -22.76
C ILE A 493 3.30 6.55 -23.59
N ASP A 494 4.22 7.29 -22.96
CA ASP A 494 5.04 8.32 -23.57
C ASP A 494 6.23 7.72 -24.34
N GLY A 495 6.67 8.40 -25.41
CA GLY A 495 7.73 7.94 -26.31
C GLY A 495 7.24 7.16 -27.53
N VAL A 496 5.93 6.85 -27.61
CA VAL A 496 5.25 6.30 -28.79
C VAL A 496 4.08 7.18 -29.19
N ASN A 497 3.66 7.16 -30.47
CA ASN A 497 2.48 7.88 -30.94
C ASN A 497 1.40 6.90 -31.37
N TYR A 498 0.13 7.20 -31.02
CA TYR A 498 -1.00 6.33 -31.35
C TYR A 498 -2.36 7.06 -31.31
N GLN A 499 -3.39 6.41 -31.83
CA GLN A 499 -4.78 6.83 -31.73
C GLN A 499 -5.63 5.72 -31.11
N ILE A 500 -6.69 6.10 -30.41
CA ILE A 500 -7.64 5.17 -29.78
C ILE A 500 -8.96 5.24 -30.56
N ASP A 501 -9.31 4.20 -31.29
CA ASP A 501 -10.55 4.06 -32.05
C ASP A 501 -11.67 3.49 -31.13
N VAL A 502 -12.47 4.38 -30.59
CA VAL A 502 -13.57 4.03 -29.68
C VAL A 502 -14.81 3.42 -30.39
N THR A 503 -14.80 3.35 -31.73
CA THR A 503 -15.86 2.64 -32.47
C THR A 503 -15.68 1.13 -32.45
N GLN A 504 -14.47 0.65 -32.14
CA GLN A 504 -14.17 -0.77 -32.02
C GLN A 504 -14.60 -1.32 -30.65
N PRO A 505 -15.06 -2.57 -30.58
CA PRO A 505 -15.30 -3.22 -29.30
C PRO A 505 -14.00 -3.33 -28.48
N ALA A 506 -14.12 -3.51 -27.17
CA ALA A 506 -12.97 -3.76 -26.32
C ALA A 506 -12.27 -5.07 -26.68
N ARG A 507 -10.93 -5.07 -26.74
CA ARG A 507 -10.11 -6.26 -26.92
C ARG A 507 -9.97 -7.05 -25.62
N TYR A 508 -9.89 -6.35 -24.51
CA TYR A 508 -9.69 -6.87 -23.16
C TYR A 508 -10.83 -6.48 -22.24
N ASP A 509 -11.07 -7.30 -21.21
CA ASP A 509 -11.94 -6.94 -20.10
C ASP A 509 -11.24 -6.01 -19.08
N SER A 510 -11.92 -5.74 -17.96
CA SER A 510 -11.40 -4.88 -16.89
C SER A 510 -10.15 -5.42 -16.19
N GLU A 511 -9.90 -6.73 -16.29
CA GLU A 511 -8.74 -7.41 -15.71
C GLU A 511 -7.65 -7.71 -16.73
N CYS A 512 -7.73 -7.10 -17.91
CA CYS A 512 -6.86 -7.34 -19.06
C CYS A 512 -6.82 -8.81 -19.54
N ALA A 513 -7.89 -9.57 -19.31
CA ALA A 513 -8.07 -10.86 -19.95
C ALA A 513 -8.60 -10.65 -21.39
N LEU A 514 -8.00 -11.34 -22.34
CA LEU A 514 -8.37 -11.23 -23.77
C LEU A 514 -9.80 -11.76 -24.01
N ILE A 515 -10.72 -10.90 -24.48
CA ILE A 515 -12.10 -11.24 -24.76
C ILE A 515 -12.45 -11.17 -26.27
N ASN A 516 -11.67 -10.45 -27.06
CA ASN A 516 -11.89 -10.30 -28.50
C ASN A 516 -10.56 -10.12 -29.25
N ASP A 517 -10.01 -11.22 -29.75
CA ASP A 517 -8.73 -11.26 -30.45
C ASP A 517 -8.72 -10.53 -31.82
N LYS A 518 -9.90 -10.28 -32.39
CA LYS A 518 -10.06 -9.58 -33.69
C LYS A 518 -10.22 -8.07 -33.54
N SER A 519 -10.47 -7.58 -32.33
CA SER A 519 -10.61 -6.15 -32.10
C SER A 519 -9.28 -5.48 -31.81
N HIS A 520 -9.10 -4.30 -32.40
CA HIS A 520 -7.96 -3.43 -32.13
C HIS A 520 -8.42 -1.98 -32.07
N ARG A 521 -8.33 -1.38 -30.89
CA ARG A 521 -8.61 0.04 -30.66
C ARG A 521 -7.40 0.93 -30.93
N ILE A 522 -6.18 0.40 -30.72
CA ILE A 522 -4.95 1.15 -30.93
C ILE A 522 -4.60 1.17 -32.41
N LYS A 523 -4.58 2.37 -32.98
CA LYS A 523 -4.31 2.64 -34.41
C LYS A 523 -3.05 3.47 -34.56
N GLY A 524 -2.29 3.21 -35.64
CA GLY A 524 -1.15 4.01 -36.03
C GLY A 524 -0.05 4.07 -34.98
N LEU A 525 0.17 2.98 -34.20
CA LEU A 525 1.21 2.92 -33.18
C LEU A 525 2.60 3.02 -33.83
N THR A 526 3.32 4.09 -33.51
CA THR A 526 4.65 4.39 -34.07
C THR A 526 5.66 4.71 -32.99
N PHE A 527 6.91 4.36 -33.27
CA PHE A 527 8.09 4.78 -32.51
C PHE A 527 9.05 5.51 -33.47
N ASN A 528 9.49 6.72 -33.08
CA ASN A 528 10.33 7.58 -33.94
C ASN A 528 9.76 7.76 -35.37
N GLY A 529 8.43 7.95 -35.48
CA GLY A 529 7.72 8.17 -36.74
C GLY A 529 7.57 6.95 -37.64
N LYS A 530 7.99 5.75 -37.23
CA LYS A 530 7.85 4.49 -37.95
C LYS A 530 6.91 3.54 -37.20
N PRO A 531 6.14 2.67 -37.90
CA PRO A 531 5.38 1.64 -37.23
C PRO A 531 6.25 0.88 -36.22
N ILE A 532 5.73 0.66 -35.01
CA ILE A 532 6.50 -0.04 -33.98
C ILE A 532 6.83 -1.47 -34.45
N ASP A 533 8.09 -1.87 -34.33
CA ASP A 533 8.46 -3.27 -34.58
C ASP A 533 7.99 -4.14 -33.40
N PRO A 534 7.10 -5.12 -33.62
CA PRO A 534 6.61 -5.99 -32.55
C PRO A 534 7.69 -6.73 -31.76
N LYS A 535 8.88 -6.90 -32.35
CA LYS A 535 10.01 -7.62 -31.74
C LYS A 535 11.07 -6.69 -31.14
N ALA A 536 11.01 -5.39 -31.42
CA ALA A 536 11.95 -4.43 -30.84
C ALA A 536 11.81 -4.39 -29.31
N THR A 537 12.94 -4.25 -28.62
CA THR A 537 12.96 -4.21 -27.15
C THR A 537 12.89 -2.78 -26.66
N PHE A 538 12.12 -2.55 -25.58
CA PHE A 538 11.95 -1.28 -24.89
C PHE A 538 12.06 -1.45 -23.40
N LEU A 539 12.48 -0.41 -22.70
CA LEU A 539 12.28 -0.25 -21.25
C LEU A 539 11.05 0.63 -21.03
N ILE A 540 10.16 0.25 -20.13
CA ILE A 540 9.05 1.11 -19.70
C ILE A 540 9.27 1.48 -18.24
N ALA A 541 9.47 2.77 -17.99
CA ALA A 541 9.44 3.35 -16.65
C ALA A 541 7.98 3.40 -16.16
N THR A 542 7.71 2.87 -14.99
CA THR A 542 6.38 2.83 -14.39
C THR A 542 6.50 2.77 -12.86
N ASN A 543 5.56 2.18 -12.16
CA ASN A 543 5.60 2.03 -10.71
C ASN A 543 5.53 0.55 -10.28
N ASN A 544 5.85 0.30 -9.00
CA ASN A 544 5.85 -1.04 -8.42
C ASN A 544 4.49 -1.74 -8.53
N TYR A 545 3.39 -1.04 -8.22
CA TYR A 545 2.04 -1.60 -8.36
C TYR A 545 1.77 -2.10 -9.78
N ARG A 546 2.19 -1.33 -10.80
CA ARG A 546 2.02 -1.70 -12.20
C ARG A 546 2.95 -2.82 -12.63
N ALA A 547 4.22 -2.70 -12.30
CA ALA A 547 5.25 -3.63 -12.74
C ALA A 547 5.05 -5.05 -12.19
N TYR A 548 4.62 -5.20 -10.94
CA TYR A 548 4.42 -6.50 -10.29
C TYR A 548 2.99 -7.05 -10.39
N GLY A 549 2.01 -6.22 -10.78
CA GLY A 549 0.60 -6.57 -10.77
C GLY A 549 0.13 -7.59 -11.81
N GLU A 550 1.01 -8.06 -12.71
CA GLU A 550 0.75 -9.07 -13.77
C GLU A 550 -0.48 -8.80 -14.67
N LYS A 551 -1.10 -7.63 -14.52
CA LYS A 551 -2.34 -7.27 -15.21
C LYS A 551 -2.10 -6.92 -16.68
N PHE A 552 -1.10 -6.11 -16.97
CA PHE A 552 -0.80 -5.64 -18.32
C PHE A 552 0.23 -6.52 -19.03
N ALA A 553 0.17 -6.55 -20.36
CA ALA A 553 1.17 -7.25 -21.15
C ALA A 553 2.58 -6.73 -20.84
N GLY A 554 3.52 -7.61 -20.53
CA GLY A 554 4.88 -7.22 -20.17
C GLY A 554 5.05 -6.76 -18.72
N THR A 555 4.08 -7.01 -17.84
CA THR A 555 4.21 -6.84 -16.39
C THR A 555 4.36 -8.17 -15.68
N GLY A 556 4.73 -8.13 -14.40
CA GLY A 556 5.13 -9.28 -13.58
C GLY A 556 6.64 -9.33 -13.37
N GLU A 557 7.06 -9.96 -12.28
CA GLU A 557 8.45 -10.01 -11.80
C GLU A 557 9.48 -10.35 -12.90
N LYS A 558 9.16 -11.30 -13.76
CA LYS A 558 10.05 -11.76 -14.86
C LYS A 558 10.40 -10.69 -15.90
N TYR A 559 9.62 -9.61 -15.96
CA TYR A 559 9.85 -8.50 -16.88
C TYR A 559 10.59 -7.32 -16.23
N VAL A 560 10.75 -7.34 -14.90
CA VAL A 560 11.42 -6.26 -14.17
C VAL A 560 12.90 -6.22 -14.56
N ALA A 561 13.31 -5.11 -15.15
CA ALA A 561 14.71 -4.83 -15.45
C ALA A 561 15.45 -4.32 -14.22
N PHE A 562 14.85 -3.39 -13.49
CA PHE A 562 15.27 -2.96 -12.16
C PHE A 562 14.13 -2.25 -11.42
N ALA A 563 14.24 -2.20 -10.09
CA ALA A 563 13.39 -1.44 -9.20
C ALA A 563 14.21 -0.39 -8.46
N SER A 564 13.71 0.85 -8.43
CA SER A 564 14.30 1.92 -7.66
C SER A 564 13.66 1.98 -6.27
N PRO A 565 14.40 2.32 -5.20
CA PRO A 565 13.81 2.64 -3.89
C PRO A 565 13.11 4.00 -3.89
N ASP A 566 13.32 4.82 -4.94
CA ASP A 566 12.77 6.17 -5.00
C ASP A 566 11.28 6.15 -5.39
N GLU A 567 10.48 6.87 -4.63
CA GLU A 567 9.08 7.06 -4.97
C GLU A 567 8.91 7.93 -6.22
N ASN A 568 7.94 7.59 -7.08
CA ASN A 568 7.66 8.37 -8.30
C ASN A 568 7.38 9.86 -8.01
N ARG A 569 6.73 10.19 -6.87
CA ARG A 569 6.50 11.60 -6.48
C ARG A 569 7.80 12.32 -6.08
N SER A 570 8.76 11.62 -5.48
CA SER A 570 10.08 12.18 -5.17
C SER A 570 10.91 12.37 -6.43
N VAL A 571 10.85 11.41 -7.37
CA VAL A 571 11.43 11.53 -8.71
C VAL A 571 10.85 12.73 -9.45
N LEU A 572 9.53 12.93 -9.38
CA LEU A 572 8.85 14.10 -9.97
C LEU A 572 9.30 15.41 -9.31
N ALA A 573 9.40 15.47 -8.00
CA ALA A 573 9.87 16.66 -7.29
C ALA A 573 11.32 17.01 -7.65
N ALA A 574 12.18 16.00 -7.76
CA ALA A 574 13.58 16.17 -8.20
C ALA A 574 13.66 16.66 -9.66
N TYR A 575 12.84 16.13 -10.56
CA TYR A 575 12.74 16.57 -11.94
C TYR A 575 12.31 18.05 -12.04
N ILE A 576 11.25 18.44 -11.31
CA ILE A 576 10.79 19.84 -11.25
C ILE A 576 11.91 20.77 -10.76
N SER A 577 12.66 20.35 -9.75
CA SER A 577 13.79 21.12 -9.21
C SER A 577 14.92 21.26 -10.24
N ALA A 578 15.32 20.16 -10.88
CA ALA A 578 16.38 20.15 -11.88
C ALA A 578 16.03 21.01 -13.11
N GLU A 579 14.82 20.88 -13.65
CA GLU A 579 14.37 21.69 -14.78
C GLU A 579 14.25 23.18 -14.41
N THR A 580 13.81 23.49 -13.20
CA THR A 580 13.80 24.88 -12.72
C THR A 580 15.19 25.45 -12.59
N GLN A 581 16.18 24.69 -12.09
CA GLN A 581 17.59 25.14 -12.00
C GLN A 581 18.18 25.36 -13.40
N LYS A 582 17.85 24.50 -14.37
CA LYS A 582 18.36 24.55 -15.74
C LYS A 582 17.73 25.68 -16.56
N SER A 583 16.43 25.90 -16.44
CA SER A 583 15.63 26.72 -17.37
C SER A 583 14.86 27.86 -16.68
N GLY A 584 14.97 28.02 -15.37
CA GLY A 584 14.22 28.99 -14.55
C GLY A 584 12.83 28.52 -14.16
N GLU A 585 12.22 27.65 -14.95
CA GLU A 585 10.90 27.07 -14.71
C GLU A 585 10.70 25.79 -15.53
N VAL A 586 9.86 24.88 -15.05
CA VAL A 586 9.42 23.72 -15.83
C VAL A 586 8.29 24.15 -16.77
N LYS A 587 8.31 23.63 -18.01
CA LYS A 587 7.28 23.87 -19.02
C LYS A 587 6.38 22.63 -19.15
N PRO A 588 5.26 22.57 -18.45
CA PRO A 588 4.36 21.42 -18.47
C PRO A 588 3.51 21.46 -19.75
N GLN A 589 4.00 20.87 -20.82
CA GLN A 589 3.29 20.80 -22.11
C GLN A 589 3.09 19.35 -22.49
N ALA A 590 1.85 18.98 -22.83
CA ALA A 590 1.54 17.73 -23.49
C ALA A 590 2.20 17.69 -24.87
N ASP A 591 2.79 16.57 -25.24
CA ASP A 591 3.46 16.41 -26.55
C ASP A 591 2.51 15.90 -27.64
N ASN A 592 1.25 15.61 -27.25
CA ASN A 592 0.16 15.13 -28.11
C ASN A 592 0.49 13.78 -28.78
N ASN A 593 1.16 12.92 -28.05
CA ASN A 593 1.57 11.61 -28.52
C ASN A 593 0.39 10.63 -28.69
N TRP A 594 -0.76 10.93 -28.08
CA TRP A 594 -1.97 10.15 -28.25
C TRP A 594 -3.22 11.02 -28.39
N ARG A 595 -4.26 10.47 -29.02
CA ARG A 595 -5.58 11.09 -29.16
C ARG A 595 -6.66 10.05 -29.46
N LEU A 596 -7.93 10.42 -29.29
CA LEU A 596 -9.05 9.65 -29.83
C LEU A 596 -9.07 9.75 -31.35
N ALA A 597 -9.30 8.64 -32.04
CA ALA A 597 -9.40 8.62 -33.49
C ALA A 597 -10.65 9.38 -33.97
N PRO A 598 -10.58 10.12 -35.08
CA PRO A 598 -11.75 10.72 -35.71
C PRO A 598 -12.80 9.65 -36.06
N ILE A 599 -14.07 9.94 -35.79
CA ILE A 599 -15.17 9.03 -36.11
C ILE A 599 -15.81 9.46 -37.45
N VAL A 600 -15.93 8.54 -38.38
CA VAL A 600 -16.69 8.75 -39.62
C VAL A 600 -18.14 8.34 -39.41
N SER A 601 -19.07 9.30 -39.56
CA SER A 601 -20.52 9.06 -39.48
C SER A 601 -21.26 10.06 -40.38
N ASP A 602 -22.28 9.61 -41.06
CA ASP A 602 -23.08 10.43 -41.96
C ASP A 602 -23.97 11.45 -41.22
N THR A 603 -24.11 11.30 -39.93
CA THR A 603 -24.92 12.21 -39.08
C THR A 603 -24.21 12.51 -37.77
N PRO A 604 -24.49 13.67 -37.14
CA PRO A 604 -23.91 14.04 -35.86
C PRO A 604 -24.23 13.01 -34.78
N LEU A 605 -23.22 12.64 -33.99
CA LEU A 605 -23.34 11.75 -32.85
C LEU A 605 -23.46 12.56 -31.53
N ASP A 606 -24.15 12.01 -30.55
CA ASP A 606 -24.23 12.57 -29.21
C ASP A 606 -23.34 11.80 -28.24
N ILE A 607 -22.03 12.09 -28.26
CA ILE A 607 -21.02 11.47 -27.41
C ILE A 607 -20.83 12.31 -26.15
N ARG A 608 -20.97 11.71 -24.98
CA ARG A 608 -20.95 12.40 -23.68
C ARG A 608 -19.65 12.11 -22.92
N PHE A 609 -19.05 13.20 -22.41
CA PHE A 609 -17.89 13.19 -21.55
C PHE A 609 -18.18 13.94 -20.26
N GLU A 610 -17.82 13.35 -19.12
CA GLU A 610 -18.04 13.89 -17.79
C GLU A 610 -16.73 14.37 -17.18
N THR A 611 -16.74 15.57 -16.54
CA THR A 611 -15.59 16.17 -15.85
C THR A 611 -16.04 17.10 -14.72
N SER A 612 -15.09 17.84 -14.11
CA SER A 612 -15.38 18.78 -13.02
C SER A 612 -16.41 19.85 -13.40
N PRO A 613 -17.38 20.16 -12.52
CA PRO A 613 -18.35 21.25 -12.72
C PRO A 613 -17.81 22.63 -12.38
N SER A 614 -16.55 22.77 -11.98
CA SER A 614 -15.97 24.02 -11.52
C SER A 614 -15.86 25.06 -12.63
N GLU A 615 -15.94 26.35 -12.28
CA GLU A 615 -15.69 27.45 -13.22
C GLU A 615 -14.29 27.39 -13.82
N LYS A 616 -13.31 26.96 -13.03
CA LYS A 616 -11.93 26.74 -13.46
C LYS A 616 -11.86 25.68 -14.55
N ALA A 617 -12.55 24.53 -14.39
CA ALA A 617 -12.64 23.50 -15.41
C ALA A 617 -13.29 24.02 -16.69
N THR A 618 -14.39 24.77 -16.58
CA THR A 618 -15.07 25.38 -17.73
C THR A 618 -14.15 26.33 -18.50
N ALA A 619 -13.38 27.16 -17.81
CA ALA A 619 -12.42 28.07 -18.43
C ALA A 619 -11.28 27.30 -19.13
N PHE A 620 -10.74 26.27 -18.46
CA PHE A 620 -9.67 25.44 -18.99
C PHE A 620 -10.10 24.65 -20.23
N ILE A 621 -11.30 24.05 -20.21
CA ILE A 621 -11.86 23.33 -21.36
C ILE A 621 -12.00 24.25 -22.58
N LYS A 622 -12.52 25.47 -22.38
CA LYS A 622 -12.67 26.44 -23.46
C LYS A 622 -11.33 26.79 -24.12
N GLU A 623 -10.24 26.81 -23.35
CA GLU A 623 -8.91 27.20 -23.83
C GLU A 623 -8.14 26.01 -24.41
N LYS A 624 -8.17 24.84 -23.73
CA LYS A 624 -7.23 23.73 -23.97
C LYS A 624 -7.85 22.50 -24.63
N ALA A 625 -9.18 22.41 -24.76
CA ALA A 625 -9.80 21.25 -25.39
C ALA A 625 -9.37 21.08 -26.86
N GLN A 626 -8.88 19.89 -27.21
CA GLN A 626 -8.49 19.54 -28.58
C GLN A 626 -9.69 19.19 -29.47
N TYR A 627 -10.82 18.85 -28.83
CA TYR A 627 -12.07 18.53 -29.52
C TYR A 627 -13.10 19.62 -29.31
N PRO A 628 -13.98 19.88 -30.31
CA PRO A 628 -15.13 20.76 -30.07
C PRO A 628 -16.02 20.15 -28.99
N MET A 629 -16.31 20.93 -27.94
CA MET A 629 -17.09 20.52 -26.79
C MET A 629 -18.23 21.52 -26.53
N THR A 630 -19.44 20.99 -26.25
CA THR A 630 -20.61 21.79 -25.89
C THR A 630 -21.18 21.31 -24.57
N SER A 631 -21.27 22.18 -23.57
CA SER A 631 -21.88 21.85 -22.27
C SER A 631 -23.36 21.48 -22.45
N VAL A 632 -23.79 20.44 -21.75
CA VAL A 632 -25.18 19.97 -21.71
C VAL A 632 -25.77 19.97 -20.29
N GLY A 633 -25.05 20.53 -19.33
CA GLY A 633 -25.46 20.61 -17.92
C GLY A 633 -24.68 19.67 -17.03
N ASN A 634 -25.20 19.42 -15.85
CA ASN A 634 -24.59 18.47 -14.89
C ASN A 634 -25.42 17.20 -14.81
N ASP A 635 -24.77 16.07 -14.51
CA ASP A 635 -25.45 14.83 -14.22
C ASP A 635 -25.92 14.72 -12.75
N GLU A 636 -26.59 13.63 -12.41
CA GLU A 636 -27.14 13.38 -11.07
C GLU A 636 -26.05 13.21 -9.99
N THR A 637 -24.80 12.90 -10.40
CA THR A 637 -23.65 12.74 -9.51
C THR A 637 -22.85 14.04 -9.34
N GLY A 638 -23.30 15.12 -10.01
CA GLY A 638 -22.72 16.46 -9.91
C GLY A 638 -21.58 16.74 -10.89
N PHE A 639 -21.28 15.84 -11.83
CA PHE A 639 -20.29 16.10 -12.88
C PHE A 639 -20.87 16.99 -13.97
N ALA A 640 -20.06 17.93 -14.48
CA ALA A 640 -20.39 18.63 -15.73
C ALA A 640 -20.28 17.66 -16.90
N VAL A 641 -21.30 17.68 -17.77
CA VAL A 641 -21.39 16.83 -18.95
C VAL A 641 -21.23 17.67 -20.21
N TYR A 642 -20.35 17.24 -21.09
CA TYR A 642 -20.11 17.86 -22.38
C TYR A 642 -20.44 16.88 -23.52
N ARG A 643 -21.07 17.40 -24.58
CA ARG A 643 -21.12 16.70 -25.85
C ARG A 643 -19.81 16.94 -26.60
N LEU A 644 -19.15 15.85 -26.96
CA LEU A 644 -17.84 15.81 -27.61
C LEU A 644 -18.02 15.55 -29.11
N ASP A 645 -17.41 16.36 -29.96
CA ASP A 645 -17.41 16.14 -31.42
C ASP A 645 -16.09 15.49 -31.86
N LEU A 646 -16.15 14.17 -32.09
CA LEU A 646 -15.03 13.39 -32.61
C LEU A 646 -15.04 13.28 -34.14
N GLN A 647 -16.06 13.82 -34.83
CA GLN A 647 -16.13 13.83 -36.29
C GLN A 647 -15.29 14.96 -36.90
N HIS A 648 -15.12 16.07 -36.15
CA HIS A 648 -14.35 17.25 -36.54
C HIS A 648 -13.13 17.45 -35.63
N ALA A 649 -12.54 16.36 -35.12
CA ALA A 649 -11.29 16.40 -34.34
C ALA A 649 -10.17 17.03 -35.19
N LYS A 650 -9.46 18.01 -34.63
CA LYS A 650 -8.38 18.74 -35.29
C LYS A 650 -7.11 17.92 -35.40
#